data_592f8e48c20a7080a39ddeaab2f82dab
#
_entry.id   592f8e48c20a7080a39ddeaab2f82dab
#
_cell.length_a   1.000
_cell.length_b   1.000
_cell.length_c   1.000
_cell.angle_alpha   90.00
_cell.angle_beta   90.00
_cell.angle_gamma   90.00
#
_symmetry.space_group_name_H-M   'P 1'
#
loop_
_entity.id
_entity.type
_entity.pdbx_description
1 polymer ?
#
loop_
_entity_poly.entity_id
_entity_poly.type
_entity_poly.pdbx_seq_one_letter_code
_entity_poly.pdbx_strand_id
1 'polypeptide(L)'
;MKICIWCTKIFDLGGTKRVVTLLANELVKEHDVTIMVYEDRFKEDRNMYHMSEDIKVDFIDNDFFVNRHHTPAFCWRYLVRKLNNKWGIFNHEKLNSVLADAIFPQKTQDKWVEYLNEQDYDIIITTASLSLRLGMLAPRLKAKTIGWQHNCFDGYLKVPNVVFWKQEALLQEYLPKLDRYIVLSDYDKRDYKKILGIVTEVKINPRSFVSEKKCDPEAKRFLMATRFVYAKGLDLMMEAFEKFCREDDEWQLDIIGSGDLWNEIVADAKRRHIEDRVNFVGYTNEPEKYYLNSSVFLLPSRWEGWPMVIMEAFEFGLPVIAFHTGAMDLIIDDRKTGFLPEAFDVDKFAQAMLKLAHDDELRRKMSRNAIWKSEDFAIEKAVSEWNHLFEELMRRGEFYEQNKKAILQCRYKYQMRTTCAEYVKEYPVEEKTILYEAFGGRGMICNPYAIFKYLMSKEMYRDYKHIWIIDDYLDNGEEIEKYKKYPNVKFVKYKSKEYCKAISTAKYLINNVSFPSYFAKRKEQVYLNTWHGTPFKYMGFDIQGAGVAQGNTAENLLNADYIVSSGSYMTKTAYENSYKLKNIYEGVVLEEGFPRNDAFFRNNREETLGKLHRCGINLENDKKIILYAPTWRGEKYSTPETEMETIYELIRTVRENIDSTKYQLIIKLHQIVYYHMKEHQAETDSEYNIFVPATIDTNELLAITDVLISDYSSVFYDFLNTDRPVLFYHPDKDNFEHNRGLYFEEENLPGPVAADKETLGGFLQNISRAVEPYQERYRQIKSQSCLWDDGHACERIAAAVFEGTKPENPVFFNKTAKIKILAYAGNFENIDQADNFDEFLKSVDMERFDITLIGTGAENEKTAQKLEELSKKIRVLYWKPSYPATDEEYVCHDRFMKSESQDVPEMLEDFYSREFGRLTGKSQFDYVAIFTERKEFFPVMSKKIQVKRIFTGDNWREILKL
;
A
#
# COMPACT_ATOMS: atom_id res chain seq x y z
N MET A 1 -16.93 20.49 -17.39
CA MET A 1 -16.61 21.63 -16.50
C MET A 1 -15.75 22.64 -17.24
N LYS A 2 -15.80 23.90 -16.85
CA LYS A 2 -14.98 24.97 -17.41
C LYS A 2 -13.79 25.23 -16.47
N ILE A 3 -12.59 24.83 -16.86
CA ILE A 3 -11.40 24.81 -16.04
C ILE A 3 -10.40 25.85 -16.51
N CYS A 4 -9.94 26.72 -15.61
CA CYS A 4 -8.85 27.66 -15.88
C CYS A 4 -7.56 27.20 -15.20
N ILE A 5 -6.47 27.11 -15.95
CA ILE A 5 -5.12 26.91 -15.41
C ILE A 5 -4.35 28.22 -15.56
N TRP A 6 -4.17 28.91 -14.45
CA TRP A 6 -3.53 30.23 -14.45
C TRP A 6 -2.02 30.10 -14.16
N CYS A 7 -1.21 30.43 -15.18
CA CYS A 7 0.25 30.35 -15.18
C CYS A 7 0.88 31.72 -15.41
N THR A 8 2.15 31.89 -14.99
CA THR A 8 2.92 33.08 -15.33
C THR A 8 3.34 33.04 -16.81
N LYS A 9 3.88 31.88 -17.23
CA LYS A 9 4.36 31.55 -18.58
C LYS A 9 4.04 30.11 -18.90
N ILE A 10 3.81 29.79 -20.16
CA ILE A 10 3.61 28.42 -20.64
C ILE A 10 4.52 28.09 -21.84
N PHE A 11 4.78 29.04 -22.72
CA PHE A 11 5.62 28.88 -23.91
C PHE A 11 7.10 29.18 -23.63
N ASP A 12 7.69 28.41 -22.69
CA ASP A 12 9.09 28.53 -22.28
C ASP A 12 9.58 27.17 -21.76
N LEU A 13 10.88 26.90 -21.78
CA LEU A 13 11.45 25.64 -21.33
C LEU A 13 11.30 25.45 -19.80
N GLY A 14 10.80 24.27 -19.38
CA GLY A 14 10.76 23.93 -17.97
C GLY A 14 9.75 22.85 -17.61
N GLY A 15 10.07 22.08 -16.56
CA GLY A 15 9.24 20.95 -16.10
C GLY A 15 7.80 21.34 -15.76
N THR A 16 7.60 22.46 -15.08
CA THR A 16 6.25 22.96 -14.73
C THR A 16 5.37 23.16 -15.96
N LYS A 17 5.92 23.81 -17.02
CA LYS A 17 5.17 24.09 -18.25
C LYS A 17 4.81 22.79 -18.96
N ARG A 18 5.75 21.85 -19.04
CA ARG A 18 5.52 20.53 -19.63
C ARG A 18 4.40 19.78 -18.90
N VAL A 19 4.46 19.71 -17.57
CA VAL A 19 3.43 19.02 -16.76
C VAL A 19 2.06 19.68 -16.92
N VAL A 20 1.99 21.01 -16.90
CA VAL A 20 0.74 21.74 -17.12
C VAL A 20 0.16 21.43 -18.49
N THR A 21 0.99 21.46 -19.55
CA THR A 21 0.52 21.14 -20.91
C THR A 21 0.06 19.68 -21.03
N LEU A 22 0.82 18.73 -20.45
CA LEU A 22 0.40 17.31 -20.45
C LEU A 22 -0.94 17.11 -19.79
N LEU A 23 -1.14 17.68 -18.59
CA LEU A 23 -2.41 17.59 -17.89
C LEU A 23 -3.55 18.28 -18.68
N ALA A 24 -3.31 19.48 -19.24
CA ALA A 24 -4.31 20.21 -20.01
C ALA A 24 -4.71 19.46 -21.29
N ASN A 25 -3.76 18.82 -22.00
CA ASN A 25 -4.02 18.00 -23.17
C ASN A 25 -4.99 16.83 -22.89
N GLU A 26 -4.86 16.24 -21.72
CA GLU A 26 -5.78 15.15 -21.35
C GLU A 26 -7.13 15.68 -20.86
N LEU A 27 -7.10 16.73 -20.02
CA LEU A 27 -8.32 17.31 -19.48
C LEU A 27 -9.23 17.90 -20.57
N VAL A 28 -8.68 18.45 -21.67
CA VAL A 28 -9.48 19.04 -22.74
C VAL A 28 -10.34 18.03 -23.50
N LYS A 29 -10.05 16.73 -23.36
CA LYS A 29 -10.85 15.66 -23.94
C LYS A 29 -12.26 15.55 -23.32
N GLU A 30 -12.41 15.99 -22.06
CA GLU A 30 -13.64 15.86 -21.26
C GLU A 30 -14.15 17.22 -20.73
N HIS A 31 -13.31 18.27 -20.75
CA HIS A 31 -13.60 19.57 -20.13
C HIS A 31 -13.27 20.73 -21.08
N ASP A 32 -13.88 21.91 -20.84
CA ASP A 32 -13.49 23.17 -21.49
C ASP A 32 -12.28 23.77 -20.74
N VAL A 33 -11.09 23.64 -21.30
CA VAL A 33 -9.84 24.03 -20.65
C VAL A 33 -9.29 25.33 -21.22
N THR A 34 -9.03 26.31 -20.36
CA THR A 34 -8.38 27.57 -20.68
C THR A 34 -7.06 27.68 -19.93
N ILE A 35 -5.94 27.90 -20.61
CA ILE A 35 -4.67 28.28 -19.99
C ILE A 35 -4.57 29.81 -20.03
N MET A 36 -4.58 30.43 -18.83
CA MET A 36 -4.45 31.88 -18.69
C MET A 36 -3.03 32.25 -18.36
N VAL A 37 -2.41 33.10 -19.18
CA VAL A 37 -1.02 33.59 -19.06
C VAL A 37 -0.91 35.11 -19.15
N TYR A 38 0.06 35.72 -18.46
CA TYR A 38 0.21 37.18 -18.48
C TYR A 38 1.61 37.72 -18.87
N GLU A 39 2.57 36.84 -19.13
CA GLU A 39 3.95 37.23 -19.50
C GLU A 39 4.42 36.80 -20.90
N ASP A 40 3.63 36.03 -21.67
CA ASP A 40 4.08 35.40 -22.92
C ASP A 40 3.41 35.93 -24.21
N ARG A 41 2.92 37.15 -24.20
CA ARG A 41 2.06 37.74 -25.26
C ARG A 41 2.57 37.64 -26.72
N PHE A 42 3.84 37.32 -26.94
CA PHE A 42 4.46 37.29 -28.28
C PHE A 42 5.18 35.98 -28.60
N LYS A 43 4.96 34.93 -27.80
CA LYS A 43 5.73 33.66 -27.93
C LYS A 43 4.87 32.42 -27.95
N GLU A 44 3.66 32.49 -28.54
CA GLU A 44 2.83 31.29 -28.67
C GLU A 44 3.54 30.28 -29.57
N ASP A 45 4.02 29.19 -28.97
CA ASP A 45 4.63 28.05 -29.65
C ASP A 45 4.00 26.74 -29.10
N ARG A 46 2.90 26.35 -29.71
CA ARG A 46 2.18 25.13 -29.34
C ARG A 46 2.95 23.86 -29.62
N ASN A 47 3.94 23.92 -30.52
CA ASN A 47 4.75 22.76 -30.87
C ASN A 47 5.74 22.37 -29.74
N MET A 48 6.12 23.29 -28.87
CA MET A 48 7.13 23.06 -27.84
C MET A 48 6.85 21.85 -26.94
N TYR A 49 5.57 21.64 -26.58
CA TYR A 49 5.11 20.51 -25.76
C TYR A 49 3.88 19.83 -26.37
N HIS A 50 3.68 19.96 -27.69
CA HIS A 50 2.54 19.39 -28.44
C HIS A 50 1.18 19.77 -27.81
N MET A 51 1.00 21.06 -27.51
CA MET A 51 -0.24 21.58 -26.92
C MET A 51 -1.40 21.43 -27.90
N SER A 52 -2.50 20.81 -27.46
CA SER A 52 -3.71 20.63 -28.27
C SER A 52 -4.28 21.97 -28.73
N GLU A 53 -4.81 22.00 -29.97
CA GLU A 53 -5.52 23.15 -30.53
C GLU A 53 -6.84 23.43 -29.82
N ASP A 54 -7.44 22.43 -29.16
CA ASP A 54 -8.68 22.55 -28.41
C ASP A 54 -8.52 23.32 -27.08
N ILE A 55 -7.28 23.49 -26.60
CA ILE A 55 -6.98 24.28 -25.41
C ILE A 55 -7.05 25.75 -25.75
N LYS A 56 -7.91 26.51 -25.07
CA LYS A 56 -7.94 27.97 -25.16
C LYS A 56 -6.75 28.58 -24.43
N VAL A 57 -6.07 29.54 -25.06
CA VAL A 57 -5.01 30.31 -24.41
C VAL A 57 -5.46 31.75 -24.27
N ASP A 58 -5.53 32.26 -23.05
CA ASP A 58 -5.95 33.62 -22.75
C ASP A 58 -4.75 34.44 -22.26
N PHE A 59 -4.37 35.44 -23.05
CA PHE A 59 -3.24 36.33 -22.78
C PHE A 59 -3.72 37.58 -22.05
N ILE A 60 -3.48 37.67 -20.76
CA ILE A 60 -3.84 38.79 -19.93
C ILE A 60 -2.81 39.90 -20.03
N ASP A 61 -3.27 41.14 -20.31
CA ASP A 61 -2.41 42.29 -20.33
C ASP A 61 -1.91 42.64 -18.90
N ASN A 62 -0.59 42.54 -18.73
CA ASN A 62 0.05 42.88 -17.45
C ASN A 62 -0.21 44.31 -17.00
N ASP A 63 -0.36 45.26 -17.96
CA ASP A 63 -0.62 46.67 -17.65
C ASP A 63 -2.06 46.90 -17.15
N PHE A 64 -2.98 46.00 -17.49
CA PHE A 64 -4.36 46.07 -16.97
C PHE A 64 -4.43 45.86 -15.46
N PHE A 65 -3.59 44.99 -14.93
CA PHE A 65 -3.59 44.60 -13.53
C PHE A 65 -2.49 45.25 -12.68
N VAL A 66 -1.37 45.69 -13.29
CA VAL A 66 -0.25 46.30 -12.58
C VAL A 66 -0.08 47.74 -13.00
N ASN A 67 -0.43 48.67 -12.15
CA ASN A 67 -0.15 50.08 -12.38
C ASN A 67 1.38 50.34 -12.27
N ARG A 68 2.08 50.42 -13.42
CA ARG A 68 3.53 50.62 -13.49
C ARG A 68 3.97 52.08 -13.26
N HIS A 69 3.07 52.98 -12.80
CA HIS A 69 3.44 54.35 -12.49
C HIS A 69 4.25 54.43 -11.20
N HIS A 70 5.33 55.18 -11.19
CA HIS A 70 6.14 55.52 -10.00
C HIS A 70 5.35 56.41 -9.00
N THR A 71 4.31 55.88 -8.43
CA THR A 71 3.54 56.57 -7.37
C THR A 71 4.21 56.35 -6.02
N PRO A 72 4.04 57.23 -5.05
CA PRO A 72 4.52 57.02 -3.67
C PRO A 72 4.12 55.66 -3.09
N ALA A 73 2.92 55.20 -3.41
CA ALA A 73 2.43 53.85 -3.00
C ALA A 73 3.23 52.74 -3.63
N PHE A 74 3.67 52.86 -4.89
CA PHE A 74 4.56 51.86 -5.53
C PHE A 74 5.91 51.82 -4.86
N CYS A 75 6.51 53.00 -4.54
CA CYS A 75 7.80 53.07 -3.86
C CYS A 75 7.73 52.44 -2.46
N TRP A 76 6.64 52.67 -1.73
CA TRP A 76 6.41 52.09 -0.42
C TRP A 76 6.30 50.54 -0.51
N ARG A 77 5.51 50.00 -1.42
CA ARG A 77 5.35 48.57 -1.62
C ARG A 77 6.67 47.91 -2.03
N TYR A 78 7.44 48.56 -2.88
CA TYR A 78 8.79 48.06 -3.24
C TYR A 78 9.70 48.04 -2.01
N LEU A 79 9.69 49.05 -1.16
CA LEU A 79 10.48 49.10 0.07
C LEU A 79 10.08 47.99 1.03
N VAL A 80 8.77 47.78 1.27
CA VAL A 80 8.23 46.68 2.12
C VAL A 80 8.75 45.34 1.65
N ARG A 81 8.62 45.05 0.35
CA ARG A 81 9.13 43.78 -0.22
C ARG A 81 10.63 43.61 -0.06
N LYS A 82 11.41 44.69 -0.33
CA LYS A 82 12.87 44.66 -0.19
C LYS A 82 13.33 44.41 1.24
N LEU A 83 12.70 45.12 2.19
CA LEU A 83 12.97 44.96 3.63
C LEU A 83 12.58 43.54 4.11
N ASN A 84 11.44 43.05 3.66
CA ASN A 84 11.01 41.69 4.02
C ASN A 84 11.98 40.64 3.45
N ASN A 85 12.36 40.72 2.18
CA ASN A 85 13.30 39.78 1.59
C ASN A 85 14.67 39.75 2.29
N LYS A 86 15.14 40.93 2.74
CA LYS A 86 16.43 41.02 3.44
C LYS A 86 16.35 40.58 4.91
N TRP A 87 15.34 41.03 5.66
CA TRP A 87 15.28 40.85 7.12
C TRP A 87 14.06 40.08 7.62
N GLY A 88 13.01 39.82 6.81
CA GLY A 88 11.76 39.14 7.24
C GLY A 88 10.88 39.97 8.15
N ILE A 89 11.03 41.32 8.16
CA ILE A 89 10.36 42.22 9.11
C ILE A 89 8.83 42.12 9.06
N PHE A 90 8.28 41.92 7.87
CA PHE A 90 6.84 41.82 7.64
C PHE A 90 6.30 40.37 7.63
N ASN A 91 7.18 39.37 7.78
CA ASN A 91 6.80 37.99 7.87
C ASN A 91 6.34 37.61 9.28
N HIS A 92 5.29 38.26 9.72
CA HIS A 92 4.72 38.14 11.06
C HIS A 92 3.21 38.42 11.04
N GLU A 93 2.42 37.69 11.78
CA GLU A 93 0.96 37.72 11.80
C GLU A 93 0.40 39.15 11.87
N LYS A 94 0.97 40.04 12.74
CA LYS A 94 0.52 41.44 12.92
C LYS A 94 0.84 42.37 11.74
N LEU A 95 1.81 42.02 10.89
CA LEU A 95 2.28 42.81 9.75
C LEU A 95 1.93 42.20 8.41
N ASN A 96 1.25 41.06 8.42
CA ASN A 96 0.93 40.27 7.25
C ASN A 96 0.10 41.05 6.22
N SER A 97 -0.85 41.87 6.66
CA SER A 97 -1.68 42.69 5.78
C SER A 97 -0.87 43.73 4.98
N VAL A 98 0.21 44.26 5.58
CA VAL A 98 1.10 45.20 4.90
C VAL A 98 1.91 44.51 3.80
N LEU A 99 2.42 43.34 4.11
CA LEU A 99 3.15 42.52 3.13
C LEU A 99 2.22 42.01 2.02
N ALA A 100 1.01 41.60 2.36
CA ALA A 100 -0.02 41.19 1.41
C ALA A 100 -0.36 42.31 0.41
N ASP A 101 -0.62 43.54 0.87
CA ASP A 101 -0.88 44.69 -0.01
C ASP A 101 0.35 45.04 -0.85
N ALA A 102 1.55 44.87 -0.30
CA ALA A 102 2.79 45.11 -1.06
C ALA A 102 3.02 44.11 -2.18
N ILE A 103 2.58 42.84 -2.01
CA ILE A 103 2.71 41.74 -3.02
C ILE A 103 1.53 41.81 -4.00
N PHE A 104 0.32 42.01 -3.52
CA PHE A 104 -0.91 41.94 -4.32
C PHE A 104 -1.92 42.98 -3.78
N PRO A 105 -1.86 44.24 -4.28
CA PRO A 105 -2.67 45.36 -3.78
C PRO A 105 -4.15 45.11 -3.89
N GLN A 106 -4.94 45.59 -2.91
CA GLN A 106 -6.40 45.38 -2.85
C GLN A 106 -7.12 45.81 -4.13
N LYS A 107 -6.80 47.00 -4.69
CA LYS A 107 -7.37 47.44 -5.98
C LYS A 107 -7.11 46.48 -7.14
N THR A 108 -5.96 45.82 -7.11
CA THR A 108 -5.62 44.81 -8.11
C THR A 108 -6.40 43.53 -7.85
N GLN A 109 -6.56 43.12 -6.59
CA GLN A 109 -7.42 42.02 -6.22
C GLN A 109 -8.86 42.23 -6.68
N ASP A 110 -9.42 43.41 -6.48
CA ASP A 110 -10.80 43.71 -6.87
C ASP A 110 -11.02 43.53 -8.38
N LYS A 111 -10.11 44.00 -9.21
CA LYS A 111 -10.14 43.81 -10.67
C LYS A 111 -10.04 42.32 -11.07
N TRP A 112 -9.19 41.57 -10.38
CA TRP A 112 -9.05 40.12 -10.63
C TRP A 112 -10.31 39.35 -10.25
N VAL A 113 -10.94 39.68 -9.12
CA VAL A 113 -12.19 39.04 -8.68
C VAL A 113 -13.31 39.33 -9.67
N GLU A 114 -13.46 40.56 -10.13
CA GLU A 114 -14.44 40.94 -11.17
C GLU A 114 -14.20 40.14 -12.44
N TYR A 115 -12.99 40.21 -13.00
CA TYR A 115 -12.62 39.48 -14.22
C TYR A 115 -12.87 37.97 -14.10
N LEU A 116 -12.36 37.31 -13.05
CA LEU A 116 -12.48 35.85 -12.91
C LEU A 116 -13.92 35.40 -12.70
N ASN A 117 -14.75 36.19 -11.99
CA ASN A 117 -16.16 35.90 -11.80
C ASN A 117 -17.00 36.11 -13.06
N GLU A 118 -16.58 37.01 -13.98
CA GLU A 118 -17.21 37.21 -15.29
C GLU A 118 -16.92 36.05 -16.27
N GLN A 119 -15.76 35.39 -16.13
CA GLN A 119 -15.42 34.25 -17.00
C GLN A 119 -16.23 33.00 -16.68
N ASP A 120 -16.90 32.93 -15.52
CA ASP A 120 -17.75 31.80 -15.11
C ASP A 120 -17.07 30.43 -15.16
N TYR A 121 -15.85 30.37 -14.61
CA TYR A 121 -15.12 29.13 -14.43
C TYR A 121 -15.72 28.30 -13.28
N ASP A 122 -15.78 26.98 -13.44
CA ASP A 122 -16.10 26.03 -12.38
C ASP A 122 -14.90 25.88 -11.42
N ILE A 123 -13.68 25.78 -11.99
CA ILE A 123 -12.45 25.53 -11.28
C ILE A 123 -11.32 26.43 -11.78
N ILE A 124 -10.55 27.00 -10.85
CA ILE A 124 -9.35 27.76 -11.14
C ILE A 124 -8.14 27.08 -10.46
N ILE A 125 -7.17 26.68 -11.26
CA ILE A 125 -5.92 26.06 -10.82
C ILE A 125 -4.79 27.06 -11.03
N THR A 126 -3.93 27.29 -10.01
CA THR A 126 -2.76 28.15 -10.16
C THR A 126 -1.48 27.39 -9.91
N THR A 127 -0.40 27.80 -10.57
CA THR A 127 0.91 27.22 -10.41
C THR A 127 1.84 28.08 -9.55
N ALA A 128 2.67 27.43 -8.73
CA ALA A 128 3.76 28.05 -7.98
C ALA A 128 3.35 29.30 -7.17
N SER A 129 3.96 30.47 -7.43
CA SER A 129 3.73 31.72 -6.70
C SER A 129 2.33 32.30 -6.85
N LEU A 130 1.61 31.95 -7.89
CA LEU A 130 0.23 32.40 -8.11
C LEU A 130 -0.74 31.81 -7.11
N SER A 131 -0.39 30.66 -6.49
CA SER A 131 -1.25 30.02 -5.48
C SER A 131 -1.48 30.92 -4.26
N LEU A 132 -0.48 31.72 -3.85
CA LEU A 132 -0.65 32.70 -2.79
C LEU A 132 -1.64 33.82 -3.20
N ARG A 133 -1.54 34.30 -4.44
CA ARG A 133 -2.47 35.32 -4.97
C ARG A 133 -3.87 34.77 -5.10
N LEU A 134 -4.04 33.54 -5.61
CA LEU A 134 -5.34 32.88 -5.66
C LEU A 134 -5.94 32.73 -4.24
N GLY A 135 -5.13 32.36 -3.23
CA GLY A 135 -5.57 32.27 -1.85
C GLY A 135 -6.09 33.61 -1.29
N MET A 136 -5.52 34.74 -1.73
CA MET A 136 -6.04 36.08 -1.37
C MET A 136 -7.38 36.38 -2.05
N LEU A 137 -7.65 35.83 -3.23
CA LEU A 137 -8.90 36.03 -3.98
C LEU A 137 -9.98 35.03 -3.61
N ALA A 138 -9.61 33.81 -3.24
CA ALA A 138 -10.49 32.64 -3.10
C ALA A 138 -11.81 32.90 -2.34
N PRO A 139 -11.84 33.64 -1.20
CA PRO A 139 -13.10 33.90 -0.47
C PRO A 139 -14.13 34.71 -1.26
N ARG A 140 -13.74 35.32 -2.37
CA ARG A 140 -14.55 36.22 -3.17
C ARG A 140 -14.87 35.68 -4.58
N LEU A 141 -14.32 34.50 -4.91
CA LEU A 141 -14.52 33.84 -6.19
C LEU A 141 -15.72 32.86 -6.12
N LYS A 142 -16.45 32.76 -7.23
CA LYS A 142 -17.50 31.74 -7.41
C LYS A 142 -16.91 30.34 -7.70
N ALA A 143 -15.80 30.31 -8.43
CA ALA A 143 -15.10 29.10 -8.83
C ALA A 143 -14.44 28.40 -7.64
N LYS A 144 -14.34 27.08 -7.67
CA LYS A 144 -13.47 26.32 -6.76
C LYS A 144 -12.00 26.59 -7.07
N THR A 145 -11.17 26.66 -6.05
CA THR A 145 -9.80 27.18 -6.14
C THR A 145 -8.76 26.15 -5.74
N ILE A 146 -7.78 25.90 -6.62
CA ILE A 146 -6.71 24.93 -6.38
C ILE A 146 -5.35 25.60 -6.60
N GLY A 147 -4.49 25.55 -5.57
CA GLY A 147 -3.07 25.89 -5.73
C GLY A 147 -2.25 24.63 -6.00
N TRP A 148 -1.31 24.68 -6.94
CA TRP A 148 -0.47 23.55 -7.35
C TRP A 148 1.02 23.90 -7.26
N GLN A 149 1.72 23.21 -6.38
CA GLN A 149 3.16 23.34 -6.17
C GLN A 149 3.94 22.54 -7.22
N HIS A 150 5.10 23.08 -7.66
CA HIS A 150 5.98 22.45 -8.66
C HIS A 150 7.44 22.34 -8.21
N ASN A 151 7.75 22.58 -6.95
CA ASN A 151 9.07 22.38 -6.35
C ASN A 151 8.88 21.83 -4.94
N CYS A 152 9.92 21.33 -4.26
CA CYS A 152 9.82 20.88 -2.88
C CYS A 152 9.62 22.05 -1.91
N PHE A 153 9.15 21.75 -0.70
CA PHE A 153 8.98 22.71 0.39
C PHE A 153 10.25 23.55 0.64
N ASP A 154 11.40 22.87 0.77
CA ASP A 154 12.68 23.52 1.04
C ASP A 154 13.12 24.42 -0.11
N GLY A 155 12.90 23.99 -1.36
CA GLY A 155 13.19 24.78 -2.55
C GLY A 155 12.39 26.09 -2.64
N TYR A 156 11.19 26.11 -2.06
CA TYR A 156 10.34 27.32 -2.05
C TYR A 156 10.57 28.25 -0.85
N LEU A 157 10.85 27.73 0.34
CA LEU A 157 10.88 28.51 1.57
C LEU A 157 12.28 28.73 2.12
N LYS A 158 13.23 27.80 1.90
CA LYS A 158 14.56 27.89 2.51
C LYS A 158 15.64 28.43 1.59
N VAL A 159 15.40 28.49 0.28
CA VAL A 159 16.37 29.05 -0.68
C VAL A 159 16.21 30.58 -0.74
N PRO A 160 17.29 31.36 -0.49
CA PRO A 160 17.20 32.80 -0.47
C PRO A 160 16.70 33.40 -1.81
N ASN A 161 15.77 34.37 -1.70
CA ASN A 161 15.16 35.09 -2.83
C ASN A 161 14.36 34.23 -3.82
N VAL A 162 14.04 32.98 -3.48
CA VAL A 162 13.13 32.12 -4.25
C VAL A 162 11.67 32.37 -3.80
N VAL A 163 10.72 31.83 -4.48
CA VAL A 163 9.26 32.11 -4.54
C VAL A 163 8.62 32.59 -3.23
N PHE A 164 8.78 31.83 -2.13
CA PHE A 164 8.14 32.14 -0.83
C PHE A 164 9.14 32.46 0.28
N TRP A 165 10.36 32.87 -0.09
CA TRP A 165 11.38 33.25 0.86
C TRP A 165 10.87 34.32 1.84
N LYS A 166 10.88 34.02 3.14
CA LYS A 166 10.39 34.88 4.23
C LYS A 166 8.92 35.33 4.05
N GLN A 167 8.04 34.42 3.63
CA GLN A 167 6.60 34.64 3.46
C GLN A 167 5.73 33.61 4.18
N GLU A 168 6.29 32.90 5.18
CA GLU A 168 5.61 31.80 5.89
C GLU A 168 4.28 32.27 6.50
N ALA A 169 4.24 33.46 7.11
CA ALA A 169 3.03 34.02 7.71
C ALA A 169 1.92 34.27 6.66
N LEU A 170 2.29 34.71 5.44
CA LEU A 170 1.32 34.85 4.34
C LEU A 170 0.77 33.51 3.91
N LEU A 171 1.64 32.50 3.79
CA LEU A 171 1.20 31.16 3.41
C LEU A 171 0.22 30.58 4.44
N GLN A 172 0.52 30.75 5.74
CA GLN A 172 -0.35 30.31 6.84
C GLN A 172 -1.73 30.96 6.81
N GLU A 173 -1.81 32.23 6.38
CA GLU A 173 -3.06 32.97 6.31
C GLU A 173 -3.89 32.67 5.05
N TYR A 174 -3.24 32.58 3.89
CA TYR A 174 -3.96 32.59 2.62
C TYR A 174 -4.07 31.21 1.93
N LEU A 175 -3.10 30.31 2.05
CA LEU A 175 -3.23 28.99 1.42
C LEU A 175 -4.40 28.14 1.97
N PRO A 176 -4.74 28.20 3.28
CA PRO A 176 -5.92 27.48 3.79
C PRO A 176 -7.28 28.03 3.28
N LYS A 177 -7.29 29.20 2.64
CA LYS A 177 -8.51 29.75 2.00
C LYS A 177 -8.81 29.10 0.66
N LEU A 178 -7.83 28.47 0.00
CA LEU A 178 -8.04 27.66 -1.18
C LEU A 178 -8.89 26.41 -0.86
N ASP A 179 -9.62 25.90 -1.83
CA ASP A 179 -10.33 24.64 -1.68
C ASP A 179 -9.36 23.46 -1.53
N ARG A 180 -8.26 23.49 -2.29
CA ARG A 180 -7.13 22.56 -2.15
C ARG A 180 -5.80 23.24 -2.41
N TYR A 181 -4.76 22.75 -1.72
CA TYR A 181 -3.38 23.04 -2.06
C TYR A 181 -2.64 21.72 -2.34
N ILE A 182 -2.21 21.57 -3.57
CA ILE A 182 -1.59 20.34 -4.09
C ILE A 182 -0.08 20.45 -3.98
N VAL A 183 0.53 19.39 -3.45
CA VAL A 183 1.99 19.21 -3.36
C VAL A 183 2.40 17.94 -4.08
N LEU A 184 3.71 17.74 -4.32
CA LEU A 184 4.20 16.66 -5.16
C LEU A 184 4.60 15.40 -4.37
N SER A 185 4.74 15.49 -3.05
CA SER A 185 5.22 14.38 -2.24
C SER A 185 4.60 14.35 -0.84
N ASP A 186 4.63 13.17 -0.20
CA ASP A 186 4.26 13.02 1.20
C ASP A 186 5.24 13.73 2.15
N TYR A 187 6.50 13.94 1.74
CA TYR A 187 7.46 14.77 2.46
C TYR A 187 6.99 16.22 2.52
N ASP A 188 6.64 16.83 1.39
CA ASP A 188 6.08 18.17 1.34
C ASP A 188 4.79 18.27 2.16
N LYS A 189 3.87 17.31 2.01
CA LYS A 189 2.63 17.24 2.77
C LYS A 189 2.88 17.25 4.28
N ARG A 190 3.85 16.46 4.75
CA ARG A 190 4.27 16.41 6.15
C ARG A 190 4.86 17.74 6.61
N ASP A 191 5.75 18.35 5.81
CA ASP A 191 6.48 19.56 6.17
C ASP A 191 5.56 20.79 6.19
N TYR A 192 4.65 20.94 5.21
CA TYR A 192 3.59 21.97 5.27
C TYR A 192 2.74 21.82 6.53
N LYS A 193 2.35 20.60 6.91
CA LYS A 193 1.58 20.35 8.12
C LYS A 193 2.36 20.64 9.38
N LYS A 194 3.60 20.15 9.48
CA LYS A 194 4.45 20.23 10.68
C LYS A 194 4.92 21.68 10.94
N ILE A 195 5.35 22.38 9.88
CA ILE A 195 6.02 23.67 9.99
C ILE A 195 5.02 24.84 9.91
N LEU A 196 4.06 24.76 8.99
CA LEU A 196 3.11 25.85 8.73
C LEU A 196 1.68 25.56 9.23
N GLY A 197 1.37 24.33 9.68
CA GLY A 197 0.02 23.95 10.08
C GLY A 197 -0.97 23.77 8.91
N ILE A 198 -0.48 23.83 7.66
CA ILE A 198 -1.29 23.79 6.46
C ILE A 198 -1.53 22.32 6.04
N VAL A 199 -2.78 21.98 5.79
CA VAL A 199 -3.15 20.66 5.21
C VAL A 199 -3.08 20.74 3.70
N THR A 200 -2.39 19.78 3.09
CA THR A 200 -2.17 19.69 1.65
C THR A 200 -2.57 18.32 1.13
N GLU A 201 -2.77 18.20 -0.17
CA GLU A 201 -3.05 16.92 -0.85
C GLU A 201 -1.90 16.62 -1.82
N VAL A 202 -1.51 15.33 -1.93
CA VAL A 202 -0.44 14.90 -2.83
C VAL A 202 -1.04 14.51 -4.18
N LYS A 203 -0.47 15.08 -5.26
CA LYS A 203 -0.63 14.59 -6.63
C LYS A 203 0.72 14.67 -7.32
N ILE A 204 1.23 13.52 -7.71
CA ILE A 204 2.55 13.40 -8.37
C ILE A 204 2.45 13.83 -9.84
N ASN A 205 3.59 14.27 -10.39
CA ASN A 205 3.67 14.54 -11.81
C ASN A 205 3.68 13.21 -12.60
N PRO A 206 2.98 13.13 -13.74
CA PRO A 206 3.02 11.97 -14.63
C PRO A 206 4.30 11.92 -15.46
N ARG A 207 4.60 10.75 -16.06
CA ARG A 207 5.64 10.66 -17.10
C ARG A 207 5.28 11.49 -18.34
N SER A 208 6.31 11.96 -19.06
CA SER A 208 6.13 12.89 -20.18
C SER A 208 5.58 12.24 -21.44
N PHE A 209 5.88 10.96 -21.66
CA PHE A 209 5.54 10.18 -22.86
C PHE A 209 5.69 8.69 -22.60
N VAL A 210 5.24 7.88 -23.55
CA VAL A 210 5.46 6.44 -23.63
C VAL A 210 6.33 6.15 -24.84
N SER A 211 7.35 5.30 -24.70
CA SER A 211 8.26 4.91 -25.79
C SER A 211 8.26 3.38 -25.97
N GLU A 212 8.10 2.95 -27.23
CA GLU A 212 8.28 1.54 -27.58
C GLU A 212 9.77 1.15 -27.60
N LYS A 213 10.67 2.11 -27.86
CA LYS A 213 12.11 1.89 -27.87
C LYS A 213 12.66 1.95 -26.46
N LYS A 214 13.58 1.06 -26.14
CA LYS A 214 14.27 1.01 -24.85
C LYS A 214 15.78 1.18 -25.05
N CYS A 215 16.48 1.59 -23.99
CA CYS A 215 17.92 1.79 -24.00
C CYS A 215 18.67 0.49 -24.31
N ASP A 216 19.92 0.64 -24.74
CA ASP A 216 20.87 -0.47 -24.79
C ASP A 216 21.54 -0.62 -23.41
N PRO A 217 21.19 -1.64 -22.61
CA PRO A 217 21.80 -1.83 -21.30
C PRO A 217 23.30 -2.20 -21.36
N GLU A 218 23.84 -2.50 -22.54
CA GLU A 218 25.27 -2.77 -22.76
C GLU A 218 26.06 -1.52 -23.17
N ALA A 219 25.39 -0.42 -23.44
CA ALA A 219 26.07 0.83 -23.77
C ALA A 219 26.91 1.30 -22.59
N LYS A 220 28.23 1.47 -22.79
CA LYS A 220 29.14 1.96 -21.75
C LYS A 220 29.05 3.50 -21.63
N ARG A 221 27.83 3.99 -21.34
CA ARG A 221 27.51 5.41 -21.24
C ARG A 221 26.60 5.74 -20.07
N PHE A 222 27.03 6.74 -19.30
CA PHE A 222 26.18 7.45 -18.37
C PHE A 222 25.51 8.62 -19.09
N LEU A 223 24.30 8.96 -18.66
CA LEU A 223 23.56 10.12 -19.14
C LEU A 223 23.17 11.04 -17.98
N MET A 224 23.36 12.34 -18.18
CA MET A 224 22.80 13.39 -17.34
C MET A 224 22.04 14.38 -18.22
N ALA A 225 20.76 14.63 -17.95
CA ALA A 225 19.94 15.62 -18.65
C ALA A 225 19.47 16.70 -17.67
N THR A 226 20.04 17.93 -17.76
CA THR A 226 19.82 18.94 -16.72
C THR A 226 20.14 20.35 -17.16
N ARG A 227 19.63 21.33 -16.40
CA ARG A 227 20.09 22.74 -16.52
C ARG A 227 21.37 22.93 -15.74
N PHE A 228 22.31 23.74 -16.30
CA PHE A 228 23.58 24.06 -15.65
C PHE A 228 23.40 25.16 -14.60
N VAL A 229 22.82 24.79 -13.46
CA VAL A 229 22.57 25.66 -12.29
C VAL A 229 22.97 24.94 -11.00
N TYR A 230 23.29 25.68 -9.95
CA TYR A 230 23.79 25.16 -8.66
C TYR A 230 22.94 24.03 -8.08
N ALA A 231 21.61 24.15 -8.19
CA ALA A 231 20.67 23.14 -7.67
C ALA A 231 20.90 21.73 -8.24
N LYS A 232 21.50 21.61 -9.41
CA LYS A 232 21.67 20.35 -10.16
C LYS A 232 22.96 19.59 -9.86
N GLY A 233 23.86 20.15 -9.04
CA GLY A 233 25.03 19.44 -8.52
C GLY A 233 26.06 18.99 -9.56
N LEU A 234 26.22 19.73 -10.66
CA LEU A 234 27.18 19.39 -11.72
C LEU A 234 28.62 19.35 -11.22
N ASP A 235 28.98 20.19 -10.27
CA ASP A 235 30.25 20.18 -9.56
C ASP A 235 30.49 18.87 -8.78
N LEU A 236 29.46 18.36 -8.09
CA LEU A 236 29.50 17.07 -7.41
C LEU A 236 29.62 15.92 -8.42
N MET A 237 28.98 16.07 -9.60
CA MET A 237 29.09 15.09 -10.68
C MET A 237 30.50 15.00 -11.25
N MET A 238 31.14 16.15 -11.49
CA MET A 238 32.53 16.15 -11.98
C MET A 238 33.47 15.46 -10.99
N GLU A 239 33.29 15.69 -9.70
CA GLU A 239 34.09 15.02 -8.66
C GLU A 239 33.80 13.50 -8.60
N ALA A 240 32.54 13.08 -8.66
CA ALA A 240 32.20 11.66 -8.67
C ALA A 240 32.75 10.94 -9.93
N PHE A 241 32.65 11.57 -11.07
CA PHE A 241 33.13 11.02 -12.33
C PHE A 241 34.66 10.98 -12.41
N GLU A 242 35.35 11.96 -11.83
CA GLU A 242 36.82 11.89 -11.69
C GLU A 242 37.24 10.66 -10.87
N LYS A 243 36.55 10.39 -9.73
CA LYS A 243 36.80 9.21 -8.91
C LYS A 243 36.50 7.91 -9.66
N PHE A 244 35.41 7.88 -10.41
CA PHE A 244 35.06 6.76 -11.28
C PHE A 244 36.14 6.48 -12.34
N CYS A 245 36.65 7.51 -13.05
CA CYS A 245 37.66 7.39 -14.09
C CYS A 245 39.03 6.88 -13.60
N ARG A 246 39.27 6.86 -12.28
CA ARG A 246 40.48 6.24 -11.71
C ARG A 246 40.47 4.73 -11.73
N GLU A 247 39.29 4.13 -11.78
CA GLU A 247 39.06 2.68 -11.70
C GLU A 247 38.48 2.09 -13.00
N ASP A 248 37.96 2.93 -13.90
CA ASP A 248 37.40 2.52 -15.18
C ASP A 248 37.88 3.45 -16.30
N ASP A 249 38.29 2.88 -17.44
CA ASP A 249 38.82 3.64 -18.61
C ASP A 249 37.93 3.53 -19.87
N GLU A 250 36.77 2.84 -19.80
CA GLU A 250 35.92 2.61 -20.96
C GLU A 250 34.65 3.46 -20.98
N TRP A 251 34.02 3.70 -19.87
CA TRP A 251 32.73 4.38 -19.77
C TRP A 251 32.85 5.89 -20.03
N GLN A 252 31.85 6.47 -20.68
CA GLN A 252 31.75 7.90 -20.98
C GLN A 252 30.53 8.53 -20.30
N LEU A 253 30.54 9.85 -20.13
CA LEU A 253 29.44 10.63 -19.58
C LEU A 253 28.93 11.63 -20.62
N ASP A 254 27.66 11.47 -21.03
CA ASP A 254 26.95 12.45 -21.85
C ASP A 254 26.16 13.41 -20.95
N ILE A 255 26.33 14.73 -21.15
CA ILE A 255 25.59 15.77 -20.41
C ILE A 255 24.78 16.61 -21.38
N ILE A 256 23.44 16.49 -21.30
CA ILE A 256 22.51 17.28 -22.10
C ILE A 256 22.04 18.48 -21.30
N GLY A 257 21.99 19.64 -21.89
CA GLY A 257 21.41 20.84 -21.34
C GLY A 257 22.32 22.04 -21.39
N SER A 258 21.91 23.15 -20.81
CA SER A 258 22.65 24.43 -20.80
C SER A 258 22.28 25.24 -19.55
N GLY A 259 23.00 26.34 -19.31
CA GLY A 259 22.72 27.28 -18.24
C GLY A 259 23.94 28.04 -17.78
N ASP A 260 23.81 28.85 -16.73
CA ASP A 260 24.78 29.85 -16.30
C ASP A 260 26.15 29.26 -15.91
N LEU A 261 26.18 28.02 -15.40
CA LEU A 261 27.39 27.33 -14.95
C LEU A 261 28.14 26.58 -16.09
N TRP A 262 27.70 26.66 -17.35
CA TRP A 262 28.28 25.93 -18.46
C TRP A 262 29.82 26.06 -18.56
N ASN A 263 30.32 27.30 -18.63
CA ASN A 263 31.75 27.55 -18.78
C ASN A 263 32.56 27.07 -17.57
N GLU A 264 31.99 27.19 -16.38
CA GLU A 264 32.62 26.76 -15.12
C GLU A 264 32.79 25.24 -15.08
N ILE A 265 31.74 24.48 -15.42
CA ILE A 265 31.73 23.02 -15.39
C ILE A 265 32.65 22.44 -16.48
N VAL A 266 32.64 23.02 -17.69
CA VAL A 266 33.58 22.60 -18.74
C VAL A 266 35.04 22.87 -18.34
N ALA A 267 35.31 24.00 -17.65
CA ALA A 267 36.65 24.27 -17.13
C ALA A 267 37.01 23.34 -15.95
N ASP A 268 36.03 22.91 -15.15
CA ASP A 268 36.23 21.96 -14.06
C ASP A 268 36.62 20.57 -14.60
N ALA A 269 35.96 20.08 -15.64
CA ALA A 269 36.29 18.80 -16.28
C ALA A 269 37.76 18.81 -16.78
N LYS A 270 38.22 19.93 -17.36
CA LYS A 270 39.61 20.09 -17.77
C LYS A 270 40.58 20.09 -16.60
N ARG A 271 40.27 20.76 -15.50
CA ARG A 271 41.12 20.75 -14.30
C ARG A 271 41.28 19.37 -13.69
N ARG A 272 40.27 18.53 -13.84
CA ARG A 272 40.22 17.13 -13.35
C ARG A 272 40.79 16.14 -14.36
N HIS A 273 41.19 16.57 -15.56
CA HIS A 273 41.68 15.72 -16.64
C HIS A 273 40.71 14.61 -17.07
N ILE A 274 39.41 14.96 -17.13
CA ILE A 274 38.32 14.05 -17.57
C ILE A 274 37.59 14.54 -18.83
N GLU A 275 38.08 15.62 -19.47
CA GLU A 275 37.41 16.26 -20.61
C GLU A 275 37.23 15.33 -21.80
N ASP A 276 38.13 14.38 -22.02
CA ASP A 276 38.05 13.40 -23.12
C ASP A 276 36.98 12.29 -22.85
N ARG A 277 36.50 12.19 -21.62
CA ARG A 277 35.51 11.21 -21.16
C ARG A 277 34.12 11.83 -20.95
N VAL A 278 34.00 13.16 -20.98
CA VAL A 278 32.75 13.90 -20.79
C VAL A 278 32.33 14.59 -22.08
N ASN A 279 31.20 14.18 -22.62
CA ASN A 279 30.61 14.80 -23.79
C ASN A 279 29.57 15.86 -23.38
N PHE A 280 29.92 17.13 -23.49
CA PHE A 280 29.05 18.27 -23.25
C PHE A 280 28.19 18.55 -24.50
N VAL A 281 26.99 17.97 -24.57
CA VAL A 281 26.12 18.01 -25.76
C VAL A 281 25.49 19.38 -25.96
N GLY A 282 25.23 20.12 -24.90
CA GLY A 282 24.42 21.33 -24.95
C GLY A 282 22.93 21.08 -25.05
N TYR A 283 22.16 22.11 -25.42
CA TYR A 283 20.73 21.96 -25.68
C TYR A 283 20.51 21.15 -26.98
N THR A 284 19.61 20.19 -26.94
CA THR A 284 19.21 19.37 -28.07
C THR A 284 17.70 19.23 -28.16
N ASN A 285 17.17 19.19 -29.38
CA ASN A 285 15.76 18.85 -29.66
C ASN A 285 15.56 17.34 -29.82
N GLU A 286 16.63 16.53 -29.80
CA GLU A 286 16.62 15.08 -29.96
C GLU A 286 17.19 14.38 -28.71
N PRO A 287 16.65 14.60 -27.51
CA PRO A 287 17.17 13.97 -26.29
C PRO A 287 17.03 12.45 -26.31
N GLU A 288 15.99 11.91 -26.96
CA GLU A 288 15.71 10.47 -27.09
C GLU A 288 16.95 9.68 -27.55
N LYS A 289 17.71 10.21 -28.49
CA LYS A 289 18.92 9.59 -29.00
C LYS A 289 19.93 9.25 -27.88
N TYR A 290 20.06 10.13 -26.90
CA TYR A 290 21.01 9.95 -25.79
C TYR A 290 20.47 8.95 -24.74
N TYR A 291 19.17 9.00 -24.44
CA TYR A 291 18.55 7.99 -23.59
C TYR A 291 18.70 6.57 -24.17
N LEU A 292 18.49 6.41 -25.49
CA LEU A 292 18.62 5.12 -26.18
C LEU A 292 20.05 4.57 -26.23
N ASN A 293 21.05 5.45 -26.26
CA ASN A 293 22.48 5.10 -26.36
C ASN A 293 23.21 5.12 -25.01
N SER A 294 22.51 5.21 -23.91
CA SER A 294 23.04 5.16 -22.55
C SER A 294 22.46 3.99 -21.78
N SER A 295 23.11 3.56 -20.71
CA SER A 295 22.67 2.43 -19.90
C SER A 295 22.43 2.77 -18.43
N VAL A 296 22.84 3.95 -17.96
CA VAL A 296 22.61 4.45 -16.59
C VAL A 296 22.37 5.96 -16.63
N PHE A 297 21.40 6.44 -15.86
CA PHE A 297 21.10 7.86 -15.71
C PHE A 297 21.61 8.40 -14.36
N LEU A 298 22.20 9.60 -14.36
CA LEU A 298 22.80 10.24 -13.18
C LEU A 298 22.07 11.52 -12.81
N LEU A 299 21.72 11.69 -11.51
CA LEU A 299 21.05 12.89 -10.99
C LEU A 299 21.64 13.33 -9.64
N PRO A 300 22.76 14.04 -9.61
CA PRO A 300 23.43 14.51 -8.39
C PRO A 300 22.79 15.79 -7.80
N SER A 301 21.49 16.00 -8.01
CA SER A 301 20.82 17.26 -7.63
C SER A 301 20.82 17.47 -6.11
N ARG A 302 21.04 18.73 -5.69
CA ARG A 302 20.98 19.15 -4.29
C ARG A 302 19.56 19.18 -3.74
N TRP A 303 18.59 19.55 -4.59
CA TRP A 303 17.15 19.49 -4.29
C TRP A 303 16.33 19.40 -5.57
N GLU A 304 15.22 18.69 -5.47
CA GLU A 304 14.22 18.52 -6.53
C GLU A 304 12.82 18.52 -5.92
N GLY A 305 11.82 18.90 -6.69
CA GLY A 305 10.42 18.66 -6.32
C GLY A 305 9.99 17.27 -6.73
N TRP A 306 9.86 17.05 -8.03
CA TRP A 306 9.53 15.77 -8.67
C TRP A 306 10.17 15.74 -10.06
N PRO A 307 11.40 15.25 -10.19
CA PRO A 307 12.21 15.41 -11.41
C PRO A 307 11.69 14.55 -12.56
N MET A 308 11.13 15.20 -13.58
CA MET A 308 10.59 14.56 -14.78
C MET A 308 11.62 13.67 -15.49
N VAL A 309 12.88 14.04 -15.46
CA VAL A 309 13.98 13.34 -16.14
C VAL A 309 14.21 11.92 -15.60
N ILE A 310 13.87 11.63 -14.33
CA ILE A 310 13.92 10.26 -13.79
C ILE A 310 12.84 9.39 -14.43
N MET A 311 11.63 9.93 -14.56
CA MET A 311 10.53 9.19 -15.18
C MET A 311 10.78 8.97 -16.68
N GLU A 312 11.44 9.92 -17.34
CA GLU A 312 11.94 9.78 -18.72
C GLU A 312 13.02 8.69 -18.79
N ALA A 313 13.98 8.68 -17.87
CA ALA A 313 15.01 7.63 -17.79
C ALA A 313 14.37 6.25 -17.58
N PHE A 314 13.42 6.14 -16.68
CA PHE A 314 12.71 4.89 -16.43
C PHE A 314 11.89 4.42 -17.65
N GLU A 315 11.28 5.35 -18.39
CA GLU A 315 10.56 5.00 -19.62
C GLU A 315 11.47 4.37 -20.67
N PHE A 316 12.72 4.83 -20.78
CA PHE A 316 13.71 4.20 -21.63
C PHE A 316 14.40 2.98 -21.00
N GLY A 317 14.18 2.70 -19.73
CA GLY A 317 14.78 1.57 -19.02
C GLY A 317 16.17 1.85 -18.46
N LEU A 318 16.54 3.13 -18.19
CA LEU A 318 17.80 3.43 -17.54
C LEU A 318 17.64 3.37 -16.02
N PRO A 319 18.41 2.52 -15.30
CA PRO A 319 18.54 2.63 -13.87
C PRO A 319 19.14 3.98 -13.48
N VAL A 320 18.71 4.53 -12.34
CA VAL A 320 19.07 5.90 -11.92
C VAL A 320 19.95 5.88 -10.68
N ILE A 321 21.04 6.65 -10.70
CA ILE A 321 21.81 6.97 -9.50
C ILE A 321 21.52 8.42 -9.13
N ALA A 322 20.97 8.65 -7.93
CA ALA A 322 20.66 9.99 -7.43
C ALA A 322 21.01 10.08 -5.94
N PHE A 323 21.38 11.28 -5.46
CA PHE A 323 21.50 11.48 -4.02
C PHE A 323 20.15 11.32 -3.32
N HIS A 324 20.15 10.71 -2.14
CA HIS A 324 18.97 10.58 -1.28
C HIS A 324 18.60 11.96 -0.71
N THR A 325 17.96 12.79 -1.53
CA THR A 325 17.51 14.14 -1.18
C THR A 325 16.03 14.31 -1.48
N GLY A 326 15.28 14.98 -0.60
CA GLY A 326 13.85 15.24 -0.80
C GLY A 326 13.04 13.95 -0.95
N ALA A 327 12.32 13.80 -2.05
CA ALA A 327 11.39 12.70 -2.34
C ALA A 327 11.98 11.62 -3.27
N MET A 328 13.30 11.50 -3.38
CA MET A 328 13.94 10.57 -4.32
C MET A 328 13.61 9.11 -4.04
N ASP A 329 13.50 8.71 -2.77
CA ASP A 329 13.10 7.37 -2.32
C ASP A 329 11.63 7.02 -2.62
N LEU A 330 10.79 8.01 -2.96
CA LEU A 330 9.43 7.77 -3.46
C LEU A 330 9.39 7.46 -4.97
N ILE A 331 10.46 7.84 -5.69
CA ILE A 331 10.58 7.67 -7.14
C ILE A 331 11.49 6.50 -7.48
N ILE A 332 12.65 6.40 -6.82
CA ILE A 332 13.68 5.39 -7.04
C ILE A 332 13.58 4.36 -5.92
N ASP A 333 13.32 3.11 -6.27
CA ASP A 333 13.42 1.99 -5.34
C ASP A 333 14.90 1.60 -5.24
N ASP A 334 15.56 1.96 -4.12
CA ASP A 334 16.99 1.71 -3.90
C ASP A 334 17.36 0.25 -4.11
N ARG A 335 18.46 -0.01 -4.81
CA ARG A 335 18.95 -1.35 -5.21
C ARG A 335 18.01 -2.15 -6.11
N LYS A 336 16.87 -1.58 -6.54
CA LYS A 336 15.91 -2.23 -7.44
C LYS A 336 15.80 -1.53 -8.79
N THR A 337 15.64 -0.20 -8.78
CA THR A 337 15.55 0.62 -10.00
C THR A 337 16.73 1.57 -10.16
N GLY A 338 17.69 1.51 -9.24
CA GLY A 338 18.87 2.34 -9.19
C GLY A 338 19.51 2.35 -7.82
N PHE A 339 20.32 3.36 -7.53
CA PHE A 339 20.96 3.56 -6.23
C PHE A 339 20.68 4.96 -5.68
N LEU A 340 20.52 5.03 -4.34
CA LEU A 340 20.31 6.26 -3.56
C LEU A 340 21.44 6.47 -2.56
N PRO A 341 22.66 6.86 -2.99
CA PRO A 341 23.71 7.28 -2.04
C PRO A 341 23.24 8.37 -1.09
N GLU A 342 23.77 8.40 0.12
CA GLU A 342 23.50 9.47 1.09
C GLU A 342 23.74 10.85 0.47
N ALA A 343 22.97 11.85 0.94
CA ALA A 343 23.01 13.19 0.40
C ALA A 343 24.45 13.76 0.39
N PHE A 344 24.94 14.07 -0.80
CA PHE A 344 26.24 14.68 -1.09
C PHE A 344 27.47 13.79 -0.80
N ASP A 345 27.27 12.50 -0.54
CA ASP A 345 28.35 11.52 -0.43
C ASP A 345 28.85 11.13 -1.85
N VAL A 346 29.83 11.89 -2.32
CA VAL A 346 30.40 11.73 -3.68
C VAL A 346 31.12 10.38 -3.82
N ASP A 347 31.70 9.84 -2.74
CA ASP A 347 32.40 8.55 -2.76
C ASP A 347 31.42 7.40 -2.97
N LYS A 348 30.31 7.37 -2.22
CA LYS A 348 29.26 6.37 -2.44
C LYS A 348 28.57 6.52 -3.80
N PHE A 349 28.47 7.75 -4.34
CA PHE A 349 27.95 7.97 -5.67
C PHE A 349 28.85 7.35 -6.73
N ALA A 350 30.17 7.56 -6.65
CA ALA A 350 31.16 6.95 -7.53
C ALA A 350 31.18 5.42 -7.42
N GLN A 351 31.08 4.87 -6.19
CA GLN A 351 30.96 3.41 -5.97
C GLN A 351 29.69 2.84 -6.62
N ALA A 352 28.55 3.52 -6.53
CA ALA A 352 27.32 3.10 -7.23
C ALA A 352 27.50 3.11 -8.75
N MET A 353 28.23 4.09 -9.30
CA MET A 353 28.58 4.12 -10.73
C MET A 353 29.45 2.91 -11.11
N LEU A 354 30.52 2.60 -10.35
CA LEU A 354 31.39 1.43 -10.57
C LEU A 354 30.60 0.13 -10.50
N LYS A 355 29.71 0.00 -9.52
CA LYS A 355 28.88 -1.20 -9.37
C LYS A 355 28.00 -1.45 -10.59
N LEU A 356 27.32 -0.41 -11.14
CA LEU A 356 26.51 -0.56 -12.34
C LEU A 356 27.35 -0.69 -13.61
N ALA A 357 28.56 -0.14 -13.63
CA ALA A 357 29.44 -0.28 -14.78
C ALA A 357 29.98 -1.71 -14.93
N HIS A 358 30.31 -2.38 -13.82
CA HIS A 358 31.00 -3.65 -13.82
C HIS A 358 30.07 -4.89 -13.62
N ASP A 359 28.79 -4.68 -13.31
CA ASP A 359 27.81 -5.74 -13.10
C ASP A 359 26.68 -5.65 -14.14
N ASP A 360 26.90 -6.32 -15.27
CA ASP A 360 25.98 -6.32 -16.42
C ASP A 360 24.62 -6.96 -16.06
N GLU A 361 24.62 -8.00 -15.23
CA GLU A 361 23.39 -8.71 -14.83
C GLU A 361 22.53 -7.80 -13.95
N LEU A 362 23.11 -7.18 -12.94
CA LEU A 362 22.44 -6.21 -12.09
C LEU A 362 21.89 -5.04 -12.91
N ARG A 363 22.68 -4.50 -13.84
CA ARG A 363 22.27 -3.39 -14.71
C ARG A 363 21.06 -3.76 -15.58
N ARG A 364 21.09 -4.94 -16.24
CA ARG A 364 19.94 -5.46 -17.02
C ARG A 364 18.71 -5.68 -16.13
N LYS A 365 18.88 -6.19 -14.94
CA LYS A 365 17.79 -6.38 -13.96
C LYS A 365 17.18 -5.04 -13.57
N MET A 366 18.00 -4.07 -13.18
CA MET A 366 17.53 -2.72 -12.83
C MET A 366 16.90 -2.00 -14.03
N SER A 367 17.40 -2.21 -15.25
CA SER A 367 16.78 -1.68 -16.48
C SER A 367 15.35 -2.18 -16.67
N ARG A 368 15.10 -3.49 -16.53
CA ARG A 368 13.73 -4.06 -16.56
C ARG A 368 12.85 -3.46 -15.47
N ASN A 369 13.38 -3.35 -14.27
CA ASN A 369 12.65 -2.78 -13.14
C ASN A 369 12.30 -1.30 -13.36
N ALA A 370 13.20 -0.51 -13.97
CA ALA A 370 12.97 0.88 -14.32
C ALA A 370 11.77 1.04 -15.29
N ILE A 371 11.69 0.16 -16.30
CA ILE A 371 10.56 0.13 -17.24
C ILE A 371 9.25 -0.14 -16.50
N TRP A 372 9.22 -1.10 -15.59
CA TRP A 372 8.01 -1.37 -14.80
C TRP A 372 7.64 -0.21 -13.88
N LYS A 373 8.65 0.41 -13.25
CA LYS A 373 8.44 1.57 -12.38
C LYS A 373 7.85 2.76 -13.12
N SER A 374 8.16 2.93 -14.42
CA SER A 374 7.60 4.02 -15.23
C SER A 374 6.07 3.99 -15.30
N GLU A 375 5.44 2.81 -15.18
CA GLU A 375 3.98 2.65 -15.17
C GLU A 375 3.30 3.25 -13.92
N ASP A 376 4.03 3.45 -12.83
CA ASP A 376 3.50 4.15 -11.65
C ASP A 376 3.18 5.61 -11.96
N PHE A 377 3.82 6.17 -12.97
CA PHE A 377 3.71 7.57 -13.40
C PHE A 377 2.87 7.76 -14.67
N ALA A 378 2.00 6.80 -15.00
CA ALA A 378 1.13 6.89 -16.17
C ALA A 378 0.22 8.13 -16.11
N ILE A 379 0.07 8.84 -17.23
CA ILE A 379 -0.75 10.07 -17.31
C ILE A 379 -2.22 9.80 -17.01
N GLU A 380 -2.74 8.64 -17.38
CA GLU A 380 -4.13 8.24 -17.14
C GLU A 380 -4.45 8.16 -15.63
N LYS A 381 -3.48 7.71 -14.81
CA LYS A 381 -3.62 7.70 -13.35
C LYS A 381 -3.71 9.13 -12.80
N ALA A 382 -2.82 10.01 -13.24
CA ALA A 382 -2.82 11.41 -12.82
C ALA A 382 -4.13 12.11 -13.20
N VAL A 383 -4.60 11.95 -14.43
CA VAL A 383 -5.86 12.55 -14.93
C VAL A 383 -7.06 12.03 -14.14
N SER A 384 -7.13 10.71 -13.90
CA SER A 384 -8.19 10.13 -13.09
C SER A 384 -8.23 10.73 -11.67
N GLU A 385 -7.06 10.96 -11.05
CA GLU A 385 -6.99 11.60 -9.73
C GLU A 385 -7.42 13.08 -9.75
N TRP A 386 -7.10 13.81 -10.83
CA TRP A 386 -7.53 15.20 -10.98
C TRP A 386 -9.04 15.29 -11.23
N ASN A 387 -9.59 14.45 -12.11
CA ASN A 387 -11.04 14.40 -12.38
C ASN A 387 -11.83 14.04 -11.11
N HIS A 388 -11.35 13.06 -10.34
CA HIS A 388 -11.97 12.73 -9.05
C HIS A 388 -11.97 13.93 -8.07
N LEU A 389 -10.86 14.67 -7.99
CA LEU A 389 -10.80 15.89 -7.16
C LEU A 389 -11.82 16.94 -7.63
N PHE A 390 -11.94 17.15 -8.94
CA PHE A 390 -12.89 18.12 -9.50
C PHE A 390 -14.33 17.74 -9.18
N GLU A 391 -14.71 16.49 -9.41
CA GLU A 391 -16.04 15.98 -9.08
C GLU A 391 -16.32 16.09 -7.58
N GLU A 392 -15.34 15.75 -6.74
CA GLU A 392 -15.45 15.91 -5.29
C GLU A 392 -15.75 17.36 -4.92
N LEU A 393 -14.97 18.32 -5.41
CA LEU A 393 -15.13 19.74 -5.08
C LEU A 393 -16.50 20.29 -5.54
N MET A 394 -17.01 19.85 -6.67
CA MET A 394 -18.31 20.26 -7.21
C MET A 394 -19.50 19.68 -6.45
N ARG A 395 -19.34 18.52 -5.79
CA ARG A 395 -20.42 17.87 -5.00
C ARG A 395 -20.52 18.37 -3.56
N ARG A 396 -19.48 19.04 -3.02
CA ARG A 396 -19.45 19.49 -1.63
C ARG A 396 -20.54 20.53 -1.33
N GLY A 397 -21.35 20.23 -0.31
CA GLY A 397 -22.47 21.06 0.11
C GLY A 397 -22.16 22.02 1.28
N GLU A 398 -23.22 22.58 1.85
CA GLU A 398 -23.14 23.59 2.92
C GLU A 398 -22.39 23.06 4.17
N PHE A 399 -22.60 21.79 4.54
CA PHE A 399 -21.91 21.18 5.70
C PHE A 399 -20.40 21.19 5.52
N TYR A 400 -19.91 20.90 4.31
CA TYR A 400 -18.49 20.97 3.99
C TYR A 400 -17.96 22.40 4.16
N GLU A 401 -18.61 23.40 3.57
CA GLU A 401 -18.14 24.79 3.63
C GLU A 401 -18.05 25.31 5.09
N GLN A 402 -19.05 24.97 5.93
CA GLN A 402 -19.04 25.31 7.35
C GLN A 402 -17.98 24.57 8.18
N ASN A 403 -17.53 23.40 7.72
CA ASN A 403 -16.63 22.50 8.46
C ASN A 403 -15.31 22.21 7.76
N LYS A 404 -15.00 22.89 6.67
CA LYS A 404 -13.88 22.65 5.75
C LYS A 404 -12.56 22.34 6.47
N LYS A 405 -12.17 23.15 7.44
CA LYS A 405 -10.92 22.95 8.20
C LYS A 405 -10.89 21.61 8.94
N ALA A 406 -11.98 21.24 9.61
CA ALA A 406 -12.07 19.99 10.36
C ALA A 406 -12.08 18.76 9.40
N ILE A 407 -12.80 18.88 8.29
CA ILE A 407 -12.89 17.85 7.26
C ILE A 407 -11.52 17.59 6.63
N LEU A 408 -10.79 18.63 6.23
CA LEU A 408 -9.44 18.48 5.68
C LEU A 408 -8.45 17.90 6.69
N GLN A 409 -8.58 18.23 7.98
CA GLN A 409 -7.77 17.62 9.03
C GLN A 409 -8.10 16.15 9.23
N CYS A 410 -9.39 15.77 9.18
CA CYS A 410 -9.85 14.40 9.23
C CYS A 410 -9.29 13.58 8.06
N ARG A 411 -9.42 14.09 6.84
CA ARG A 411 -8.87 13.47 5.62
C ARG A 411 -7.36 13.29 5.72
N TYR A 412 -6.62 14.28 6.18
CA TYR A 412 -5.17 14.17 6.38
C TYR A 412 -4.81 13.01 7.32
N LYS A 413 -5.55 12.85 8.42
CA LYS A 413 -5.28 11.84 9.46
C LYS A 413 -5.71 10.43 9.05
N TYR A 414 -6.83 10.30 8.30
CA TYR A 414 -7.50 9.02 8.03
C TYR A 414 -7.71 8.75 6.53
N GLN A 415 -6.86 9.30 5.67
CA GLN A 415 -7.01 9.35 4.22
C GLN A 415 -7.54 8.05 3.59
N MET A 416 -6.91 6.89 3.87
CA MET A 416 -7.33 5.62 3.28
C MET A 416 -8.73 5.19 3.73
N ARG A 417 -9.06 5.40 5.01
CA ARG A 417 -10.37 5.03 5.58
C ARG A 417 -11.49 5.85 4.97
N THR A 418 -11.30 7.17 4.92
CA THR A 418 -12.29 8.09 4.36
C THR A 418 -12.46 7.89 2.87
N THR A 419 -11.38 7.68 2.12
CA THR A 419 -11.44 7.40 0.68
C THR A 419 -12.20 6.09 0.37
N CYS A 420 -11.96 5.01 1.13
CA CYS A 420 -12.72 3.78 0.94
C CYS A 420 -14.22 3.99 1.21
N ALA A 421 -14.57 4.72 2.27
CA ALA A 421 -15.97 5.02 2.59
C ALA A 421 -16.65 5.91 1.52
N GLU A 422 -15.92 6.88 0.97
CA GLU A 422 -16.38 7.69 -0.15
C GLU A 422 -16.68 6.82 -1.37
N TYR A 423 -15.77 5.93 -1.76
CA TYR A 423 -15.95 5.06 -2.92
C TYR A 423 -17.09 4.05 -2.74
N VAL A 424 -17.37 3.59 -1.53
CA VAL A 424 -18.58 2.79 -1.25
C VAL A 424 -19.85 3.56 -1.56
N LYS A 425 -19.89 4.88 -1.31
CA LYS A 425 -21.05 5.72 -1.60
C LYS A 425 -21.15 6.15 -3.07
N GLU A 426 -20.01 6.36 -3.72
CA GLU A 426 -19.92 6.95 -5.05
C GLU A 426 -20.10 5.96 -6.20
N TYR A 427 -19.55 4.76 -6.04
CA TYR A 427 -19.46 3.79 -7.14
C TYR A 427 -20.35 2.57 -6.90
N PRO A 428 -21.05 2.08 -7.94
CA PRO A 428 -21.78 0.82 -7.86
C PRO A 428 -20.81 -0.38 -7.79
N VAL A 429 -21.32 -1.54 -7.36
CA VAL A 429 -20.59 -2.81 -7.47
C VAL A 429 -20.53 -3.25 -8.93
N GLU A 430 -19.36 -3.68 -9.38
CA GLU A 430 -19.11 -4.20 -10.73
C GLU A 430 -19.33 -5.72 -10.78
N GLU A 431 -20.47 -6.17 -11.32
CA GLU A 431 -20.98 -7.56 -11.22
C GLU A 431 -20.01 -8.65 -11.68
N LYS A 432 -19.20 -8.40 -12.72
CA LYS A 432 -18.24 -9.38 -13.27
C LYS A 432 -16.78 -9.05 -12.89
N THR A 433 -16.55 -8.50 -11.71
CA THR A 433 -15.20 -8.13 -11.25
C THR A 433 -14.82 -8.95 -10.03
N ILE A 434 -13.63 -9.57 -10.08
CA ILE A 434 -13.05 -10.38 -9.01
C ILE A 434 -11.77 -9.73 -8.53
N LEU A 435 -11.67 -9.49 -7.23
CA LEU A 435 -10.46 -9.03 -6.57
C LEU A 435 -9.78 -10.21 -5.86
N TYR A 436 -8.48 -10.34 -6.07
CA TYR A 436 -7.62 -11.33 -5.40
C TYR A 436 -6.58 -10.63 -4.54
N GLU A 437 -6.45 -11.07 -3.30
CA GLU A 437 -5.42 -10.59 -2.38
C GLU A 437 -4.83 -11.79 -1.62
N ALA A 438 -3.52 -11.99 -1.72
CA ALA A 438 -2.82 -13.00 -0.95
C ALA A 438 -1.81 -12.33 0.00
N PHE A 439 -1.92 -12.64 1.31
CA PHE A 439 -1.03 -12.15 2.36
C PHE A 439 -0.80 -10.63 2.34
N GLY A 440 -1.87 -9.83 2.10
CA GLY A 440 -1.79 -8.38 2.02
C GLY A 440 -1.03 -7.88 0.78
N GLY A 441 -1.22 -8.54 -0.36
CA GLY A 441 -0.62 -8.15 -1.64
C GLY A 441 0.80 -8.63 -1.89
N ARG A 442 1.33 -9.56 -1.08
CA ARG A 442 2.72 -10.01 -1.20
C ARG A 442 3.03 -10.81 -2.47
N GLY A 443 2.01 -11.33 -3.16
CA GLY A 443 2.24 -11.99 -4.43
C GLY A 443 1.05 -12.79 -4.96
N MET A 444 1.22 -13.33 -6.17
CA MET A 444 0.29 -14.26 -6.79
C MET A 444 0.60 -15.69 -6.31
N ILE A 445 0.13 -16.04 -5.13
CA ILE A 445 0.44 -17.30 -4.44
C ILE A 445 -0.76 -17.86 -3.67
N CYS A 446 -0.65 -19.10 -3.21
CA CYS A 446 -1.60 -19.75 -2.31
C CYS A 446 -3.00 -19.95 -2.95
N ASN A 447 -4.04 -20.11 -2.13
CA ASN A 447 -5.42 -20.41 -2.56
C ASN A 447 -5.99 -19.38 -3.57
N PRO A 448 -5.85 -18.05 -3.37
CA PRO A 448 -6.34 -17.08 -4.34
C PRO A 448 -5.72 -17.25 -5.74
N TYR A 449 -4.43 -17.62 -5.81
CA TYR A 449 -3.77 -17.84 -7.10
C TYR A 449 -4.22 -19.14 -7.77
N ALA A 450 -4.43 -20.19 -6.99
CA ALA A 450 -4.96 -21.45 -7.53
C ALA A 450 -6.36 -21.26 -8.15
N ILE A 451 -7.26 -20.52 -7.46
CA ILE A 451 -8.59 -20.15 -7.96
C ILE A 451 -8.47 -19.30 -9.23
N PHE A 452 -7.60 -18.28 -9.21
CA PHE A 452 -7.37 -17.45 -10.40
C PHE A 452 -6.93 -18.26 -11.61
N LYS A 453 -5.94 -19.16 -11.46
CA LYS A 453 -5.49 -20.04 -12.55
C LYS A 453 -6.63 -20.92 -13.08
N TYR A 454 -7.46 -21.45 -12.19
CA TYR A 454 -8.63 -22.25 -12.58
C TYR A 454 -9.61 -21.42 -13.39
N LEU A 455 -10.03 -20.25 -12.90
CA LEU A 455 -11.00 -19.39 -13.59
C LEU A 455 -10.47 -18.91 -14.95
N MET A 456 -9.20 -18.51 -15.03
CA MET A 456 -8.55 -18.13 -16.30
C MET A 456 -8.49 -19.28 -17.33
N SER A 457 -8.56 -20.53 -16.91
CA SER A 457 -8.55 -21.69 -17.79
C SER A 457 -9.92 -22.07 -18.34
N LYS A 458 -11.01 -21.46 -17.84
CA LYS A 458 -12.39 -21.82 -18.20
C LYS A 458 -13.05 -20.73 -19.04
N GLU A 459 -13.59 -21.10 -20.19
CA GLU A 459 -14.24 -20.16 -21.14
C GLU A 459 -15.41 -19.40 -20.52
N MET A 460 -16.16 -20.03 -19.62
CA MET A 460 -17.33 -19.42 -18.97
C MET A 460 -16.99 -18.19 -18.09
N TYR A 461 -15.72 -18.03 -17.65
CA TYR A 461 -15.26 -16.88 -16.87
C TYR A 461 -14.47 -15.86 -17.69
N ARG A 462 -14.43 -15.98 -19.03
CA ARG A 462 -13.65 -15.12 -19.92
C ARG A 462 -14.03 -13.64 -19.82
N ASP A 463 -15.30 -13.36 -19.57
CA ASP A 463 -15.82 -11.99 -19.46
C ASP A 463 -15.59 -11.33 -18.08
N TYR A 464 -15.03 -12.07 -17.13
CA TYR A 464 -14.74 -11.51 -15.82
C TYR A 464 -13.45 -10.67 -15.87
N LYS A 465 -13.49 -9.54 -15.14
CA LYS A 465 -12.30 -8.73 -14.86
C LYS A 465 -11.62 -9.29 -13.61
N HIS A 466 -10.33 -9.47 -13.69
CA HIS A 466 -9.51 -9.97 -12.59
C HIS A 466 -8.59 -8.85 -12.09
N ILE A 467 -8.71 -8.50 -10.81
CA ILE A 467 -7.88 -7.48 -10.15
C ILE A 467 -7.00 -8.16 -9.12
N TRP A 468 -5.68 -8.15 -9.35
CA TRP A 468 -4.70 -8.62 -8.39
C TRP A 468 -4.15 -7.48 -7.55
N ILE A 469 -4.15 -7.65 -6.24
CA ILE A 469 -3.55 -6.71 -5.29
C ILE A 469 -2.11 -7.13 -5.06
N ILE A 470 -1.18 -6.22 -5.35
CA ILE A 470 0.27 -6.43 -5.27
C ILE A 470 0.89 -5.29 -4.46
N ASP A 471 1.69 -5.62 -3.45
CA ASP A 471 2.43 -4.64 -2.64
C ASP A 471 3.74 -4.24 -3.31
N ASP A 472 4.51 -5.21 -3.78
CA ASP A 472 5.76 -5.00 -4.49
C ASP A 472 5.71 -5.57 -5.91
N TYR A 473 5.61 -4.68 -6.91
CA TYR A 473 5.57 -5.05 -8.33
C TYR A 473 6.89 -5.67 -8.82
N LEU A 474 8.02 -5.24 -8.25
CA LEU A 474 9.34 -5.67 -8.72
C LEU A 474 9.64 -7.11 -8.28
N ASP A 475 9.22 -7.47 -7.07
CA ASP A 475 9.38 -8.84 -6.59
C ASP A 475 8.43 -9.82 -7.31
N ASN A 476 7.30 -9.32 -7.82
CA ASN A 476 6.29 -10.13 -8.53
C ASN A 476 6.36 -10.00 -10.07
N GLY A 477 7.42 -9.41 -10.60
CA GLY A 477 7.53 -9.02 -12.01
C GLY A 477 7.31 -10.17 -12.98
N GLU A 478 7.78 -11.38 -12.70
CA GLU A 478 7.63 -12.54 -13.57
C GLU A 478 6.15 -12.92 -13.77
N GLU A 479 5.38 -13.02 -12.69
CA GLU A 479 3.95 -13.36 -12.77
C GLU A 479 3.14 -12.20 -13.38
N ILE A 480 3.50 -10.95 -13.09
CA ILE A 480 2.89 -9.79 -13.71
C ILE A 480 3.08 -9.82 -15.24
N GLU A 481 4.31 -10.04 -15.73
CA GLU A 481 4.60 -10.15 -17.17
C GLU A 481 3.80 -11.28 -17.85
N LYS A 482 3.64 -12.41 -17.17
CA LYS A 482 2.86 -13.55 -17.66
C LYS A 482 1.40 -13.18 -17.92
N TYR A 483 0.81 -12.34 -17.05
CA TYR A 483 -0.63 -12.08 -17.08
C TYR A 483 -1.02 -10.67 -17.58
N LYS A 484 -0.13 -9.68 -17.59
CA LYS A 484 -0.45 -8.32 -18.08
C LYS A 484 -0.89 -8.26 -19.56
N LYS A 485 -0.55 -9.27 -20.36
CA LYS A 485 -0.99 -9.40 -21.75
C LYS A 485 -2.49 -9.67 -21.90
N TYR A 486 -3.19 -10.08 -20.83
CA TYR A 486 -4.62 -10.31 -20.84
C TYR A 486 -5.36 -9.02 -20.51
N PRO A 487 -6.19 -8.46 -21.41
CA PRO A 487 -6.83 -7.14 -21.21
C PRO A 487 -7.81 -7.11 -20.03
N ASN A 488 -8.29 -8.29 -19.59
CA ASN A 488 -9.19 -8.43 -18.46
C ASN A 488 -8.45 -8.66 -17.11
N VAL A 489 -7.11 -8.63 -17.09
CA VAL A 489 -6.31 -8.74 -15.86
C VAL A 489 -5.66 -7.41 -15.54
N LYS A 490 -5.90 -6.90 -14.33
CA LYS A 490 -5.34 -5.65 -13.82
C LYS A 490 -4.58 -5.88 -12.51
N PHE A 491 -3.47 -5.18 -12.34
CA PHE A 491 -2.70 -5.16 -11.10
C PHE A 491 -2.91 -3.84 -10.39
N VAL A 492 -3.12 -3.89 -9.08
CA VAL A 492 -3.39 -2.71 -8.24
C VAL A 492 -2.50 -2.74 -7.01
N LYS A 493 -1.83 -1.63 -6.72
CA LYS A 493 -0.93 -1.52 -5.57
C LYS A 493 -1.71 -1.57 -4.25
N TYR A 494 -1.24 -2.41 -3.32
CA TYR A 494 -1.81 -2.52 -1.98
C TYR A 494 -1.80 -1.16 -1.26
N LYS A 495 -2.86 -0.84 -0.54
CA LYS A 495 -3.05 0.44 0.17
C LYS A 495 -2.93 1.70 -0.70
N SER A 496 -3.24 1.61 -1.99
CA SER A 496 -3.42 2.76 -2.88
C SER A 496 -4.88 3.24 -2.93
N LYS A 497 -5.15 4.37 -3.58
CA LYS A 497 -6.53 4.82 -3.85
C LYS A 497 -7.27 3.83 -4.78
N GLU A 498 -6.56 3.28 -5.77
CA GLU A 498 -7.09 2.25 -6.67
C GLU A 498 -7.43 0.98 -5.90
N TYR A 499 -6.66 0.64 -4.85
CA TYR A 499 -6.99 -0.44 -3.92
C TYR A 499 -8.33 -0.15 -3.21
N CYS A 500 -8.50 1.07 -2.68
CA CYS A 500 -9.77 1.47 -2.07
C CYS A 500 -10.93 1.34 -3.06
N LYS A 501 -10.74 1.75 -4.31
CA LYS A 501 -11.77 1.61 -5.34
C LYS A 501 -12.07 0.14 -5.62
N ALA A 502 -11.04 -0.67 -5.84
CA ALA A 502 -11.19 -2.09 -6.16
C ALA A 502 -11.91 -2.87 -5.04
N ILE A 503 -11.51 -2.67 -3.76
CA ILE A 503 -12.14 -3.37 -2.62
C ILE A 503 -13.59 -2.91 -2.40
N SER A 504 -13.93 -1.67 -2.79
CA SER A 504 -15.28 -1.10 -2.64
C SER A 504 -16.22 -1.49 -3.79
N THR A 505 -15.70 -1.81 -4.98
CA THR A 505 -16.51 -2.00 -6.19
C THR A 505 -16.50 -3.41 -6.75
N ALA A 506 -15.49 -4.24 -6.47
CA ALA A 506 -15.46 -5.61 -6.98
C ALA A 506 -16.63 -6.44 -6.40
N LYS A 507 -17.30 -7.20 -7.27
CA LYS A 507 -18.38 -8.12 -6.85
C LYS A 507 -17.86 -9.24 -5.98
N TYR A 508 -16.78 -9.87 -6.40
CA TYR A 508 -16.19 -11.01 -5.70
C TYR A 508 -14.86 -10.60 -5.07
N LEU A 509 -14.73 -10.87 -3.79
CA LEU A 509 -13.54 -10.58 -2.99
C LEU A 509 -12.94 -11.90 -2.52
N ILE A 510 -11.72 -12.20 -2.94
CA ILE A 510 -11.01 -13.43 -2.58
C ILE A 510 -9.75 -13.08 -1.80
N ASN A 511 -9.67 -13.51 -0.55
CA ASN A 511 -8.55 -13.24 0.35
C ASN A 511 -8.20 -14.49 1.15
N ASN A 512 -6.92 -14.65 1.52
CA ASN A 512 -6.48 -15.78 2.35
C ASN A 512 -6.04 -15.40 3.77
N VAL A 513 -6.20 -14.13 4.15
CA VAL A 513 -5.93 -13.59 5.49
C VAL A 513 -7.06 -12.63 5.89
N SER A 514 -6.80 -11.34 6.01
CA SER A 514 -7.78 -10.32 6.39
C SER A 514 -7.60 -9.07 5.56
N PHE A 515 -8.69 -8.47 5.12
CA PHE A 515 -8.70 -7.10 4.62
C PHE A 515 -8.39 -6.10 5.75
N PRO A 516 -7.98 -4.87 5.45
CA PRO A 516 -7.71 -3.86 6.46
C PRO A 516 -8.90 -3.61 7.39
N SER A 517 -8.64 -3.17 8.62
CA SER A 517 -9.68 -2.96 9.65
C SER A 517 -10.77 -1.96 9.28
N TYR A 518 -10.54 -1.10 8.28
CA TYR A 518 -11.54 -0.17 7.75
C TYR A 518 -12.38 -0.76 6.59
N PHE A 519 -12.16 -2.00 6.24
CA PHE A 519 -12.97 -2.69 5.24
C PHE A 519 -14.39 -2.94 5.77
N ALA A 520 -15.39 -2.44 5.06
CA ALA A 520 -16.80 -2.71 5.30
C ALA A 520 -17.41 -3.34 4.05
N LYS A 521 -17.72 -4.62 4.13
CA LYS A 521 -18.33 -5.38 3.03
C LYS A 521 -19.71 -4.84 2.67
N ARG A 522 -19.97 -4.63 1.39
CA ARG A 522 -21.30 -4.25 0.90
C ARG A 522 -22.20 -5.49 0.78
N LYS A 523 -23.53 -5.27 0.85
CA LYS A 523 -24.52 -6.38 0.75
C LYS A 523 -24.45 -7.09 -0.60
N GLU A 524 -24.15 -6.33 -1.67
CA GLU A 524 -24.04 -6.82 -3.05
C GLU A 524 -22.78 -7.63 -3.30
N GLN A 525 -21.75 -7.48 -2.49
CA GLN A 525 -20.47 -8.17 -2.65
C GLN A 525 -20.53 -9.61 -2.11
N VAL A 526 -19.77 -10.50 -2.71
CA VAL A 526 -19.54 -11.87 -2.27
C VAL A 526 -18.10 -11.99 -1.80
N TYR A 527 -17.89 -12.31 -0.53
CA TYR A 527 -16.57 -12.46 0.08
C TYR A 527 -16.27 -13.92 0.35
N LEU A 528 -15.21 -14.43 -0.28
CA LEU A 528 -14.62 -15.74 -0.06
C LEU A 528 -13.31 -15.59 0.71
N ASN A 529 -13.28 -16.00 1.97
CA ASN A 529 -12.03 -16.17 2.72
C ASN A 529 -11.53 -17.59 2.54
N THR A 530 -10.40 -17.74 1.87
CA THR A 530 -9.85 -19.07 1.56
C THR A 530 -8.96 -19.61 2.65
N TRP A 531 -8.62 -18.80 3.65
CA TRP A 531 -7.59 -19.10 4.64
C TRP A 531 -6.27 -19.55 4.00
N HIS A 532 -5.30 -20.03 4.81
CA HIS A 532 -3.95 -20.35 4.30
C HIS A 532 -3.25 -21.54 4.99
N GLY A 533 -3.99 -22.40 5.68
CA GLY A 533 -3.41 -23.64 6.26
C GLY A 533 -4.24 -24.26 7.35
N THR A 534 -4.04 -25.56 7.55
CA THR A 534 -4.62 -26.34 8.63
C THR A 534 -3.93 -25.97 9.96
N PRO A 535 -4.67 -25.79 11.07
CA PRO A 535 -4.08 -25.34 12.33
C PRO A 535 -3.17 -26.41 12.95
N PHE A 536 -1.93 -26.01 13.24
CA PHE A 536 -0.97 -26.79 14.00
C PHE A 536 -0.59 -26.07 15.31
N LYS A 537 -0.38 -24.75 15.23
CA LYS A 537 -0.13 -23.85 16.37
C LYS A 537 -1.44 -23.21 16.84
N TYR A 538 -1.48 -22.79 18.10
CA TYR A 538 -2.57 -21.97 18.59
C TYR A 538 -2.78 -20.74 17.70
N MET A 539 -4.02 -20.42 17.43
CA MET A 539 -4.43 -19.32 16.58
C MET A 539 -5.63 -18.58 17.19
N GLY A 540 -5.96 -17.46 16.60
CA GLY A 540 -7.12 -16.68 17.02
C GLY A 540 -7.07 -16.33 18.51
N PHE A 541 -8.16 -16.58 19.21
CA PHE A 541 -8.32 -16.28 20.65
C PHE A 541 -7.72 -17.35 21.57
N ASP A 542 -7.18 -18.44 21.04
CA ASP A 542 -6.43 -19.40 21.83
C ASP A 542 -5.01 -18.93 22.13
N ILE A 543 -4.51 -17.92 21.39
CA ILE A 543 -3.22 -17.27 21.67
C ILE A 543 -3.39 -16.35 22.87
N GLN A 544 -2.66 -16.60 23.95
CA GLN A 544 -2.75 -15.82 25.18
C GLN A 544 -2.40 -14.32 24.92
N GLY A 545 -3.22 -13.41 25.41
CA GLY A 545 -3.03 -11.97 25.24
C GLY A 545 -3.30 -11.42 23.84
N ALA A 546 -3.66 -12.25 22.85
CA ALA A 546 -3.80 -11.82 21.46
C ALA A 546 -5.21 -11.27 21.09
N GLY A 547 -6.16 -11.17 22.02
CA GLY A 547 -7.55 -10.82 21.72
C GLY A 547 -7.72 -9.63 20.79
N VAL A 548 -7.07 -8.48 21.09
CA VAL A 548 -7.14 -7.26 20.28
C VAL A 548 -6.50 -7.45 18.89
N ALA A 549 -5.37 -8.16 18.85
CA ALA A 549 -4.66 -8.40 17.59
C ALA A 549 -5.47 -9.29 16.63
N GLN A 550 -6.28 -10.19 17.16
CA GLN A 550 -7.12 -11.11 16.38
C GLN A 550 -8.50 -10.55 16.02
N GLY A 551 -8.89 -9.41 16.59
CA GLY A 551 -10.22 -8.79 16.37
C GLY A 551 -10.51 -8.58 14.89
N ASN A 552 -9.59 -7.96 14.13
CA ASN A 552 -9.77 -7.74 12.68
C ASN A 552 -9.94 -9.04 11.89
N THR A 553 -9.25 -10.10 12.28
CA THR A 553 -9.39 -11.41 11.61
C THR A 553 -10.78 -12.02 11.88
N ALA A 554 -11.25 -11.97 13.13
CA ALA A 554 -12.59 -12.44 13.48
C ALA A 554 -13.69 -11.63 12.75
N GLU A 555 -13.55 -10.29 12.68
CA GLU A 555 -14.44 -9.41 11.91
C GLU A 555 -14.48 -9.78 10.42
N ASN A 556 -13.32 -10.04 9.80
CA ASN A 556 -13.24 -10.48 8.40
C ASN A 556 -13.93 -11.84 8.19
N LEU A 557 -13.71 -12.81 9.07
CA LEU A 557 -14.38 -14.11 9.00
C LEU A 557 -15.90 -13.98 9.13
N LEU A 558 -16.41 -13.15 10.07
CA LEU A 558 -17.84 -12.89 10.22
C LEU A 558 -18.46 -12.23 8.98
N ASN A 559 -17.68 -11.44 8.25
CA ASN A 559 -18.15 -10.78 7.02
C ASN A 559 -18.04 -11.66 5.77
N ALA A 560 -17.33 -12.78 5.82
CA ALA A 560 -17.22 -13.70 4.69
C ALA A 560 -18.55 -14.42 4.42
N ASP A 561 -18.95 -14.49 3.15
CA ASP A 561 -20.08 -15.30 2.71
C ASP A 561 -19.69 -16.78 2.68
N TYR A 562 -18.43 -17.04 2.33
CA TYR A 562 -17.84 -18.36 2.27
C TYR A 562 -16.47 -18.39 2.96
N ILE A 563 -16.22 -19.44 3.73
CA ILE A 563 -14.92 -19.72 4.34
C ILE A 563 -14.49 -21.12 3.91
N VAL A 564 -13.26 -21.25 3.38
CA VAL A 564 -12.74 -22.55 2.95
C VAL A 564 -12.12 -23.31 4.13
N SER A 565 -12.37 -24.60 4.21
CA SER A 565 -11.76 -25.53 5.16
C SER A 565 -11.24 -26.77 4.48
N SER A 566 -10.09 -27.31 4.96
CA SER A 566 -9.56 -28.60 4.50
C SER A 566 -10.36 -29.80 5.01
N GLY A 567 -11.23 -29.61 6.02
CA GLY A 567 -12.06 -30.64 6.61
C GLY A 567 -12.48 -30.36 8.05
N SER A 568 -13.15 -31.30 8.67
CA SER A 568 -13.80 -31.12 9.98
C SER A 568 -12.85 -30.77 11.12
N TYR A 569 -11.61 -31.24 11.10
CA TYR A 569 -10.59 -30.86 12.09
C TYR A 569 -10.34 -29.35 12.06
N MET A 570 -10.10 -28.80 10.89
CA MET A 570 -9.87 -27.37 10.72
C MET A 570 -11.11 -26.56 11.06
N THR A 571 -12.28 -26.96 10.56
CA THR A 571 -13.57 -26.28 10.85
C THR A 571 -13.79 -26.16 12.35
N LYS A 572 -13.61 -27.25 13.09
CA LYS A 572 -13.82 -27.27 14.53
C LYS A 572 -12.75 -26.50 15.29
N THR A 573 -11.47 -26.71 14.96
CA THR A 573 -10.35 -26.12 15.70
C THR A 573 -10.24 -24.62 15.42
N ALA A 574 -10.21 -24.20 14.16
CA ALA A 574 -10.02 -22.79 13.80
C ALA A 574 -11.32 -21.99 13.95
N TYR A 575 -12.37 -22.38 13.25
CA TYR A 575 -13.54 -21.51 13.08
C TYR A 575 -14.54 -21.61 14.23
N GLU A 576 -14.87 -22.85 14.65
CA GLU A 576 -15.82 -23.04 15.75
C GLU A 576 -15.21 -22.61 17.09
N ASN A 577 -13.99 -23.06 17.42
CA ASN A 577 -13.39 -22.89 18.74
C ASN A 577 -12.51 -21.65 18.84
N SER A 578 -11.45 -21.56 18.01
CA SER A 578 -10.43 -20.52 18.14
C SER A 578 -10.97 -19.13 17.80
N TYR A 579 -11.72 -18.97 16.70
CA TYR A 579 -12.38 -17.70 16.33
C TYR A 579 -13.80 -17.57 16.84
N LYS A 580 -14.36 -18.62 17.52
CA LYS A 580 -15.67 -18.62 18.18
C LYS A 580 -16.84 -18.23 17.27
N LEU A 581 -16.81 -18.67 16.00
CA LEU A 581 -17.84 -18.33 15.03
C LEU A 581 -19.17 -19.08 15.23
N LYS A 582 -19.17 -20.15 16.03
CA LYS A 582 -20.38 -20.95 16.32
C LYS A 582 -21.53 -20.07 16.78
N ASN A 583 -22.73 -20.32 16.27
CA ASN A 583 -24.00 -19.64 16.51
C ASN A 583 -24.13 -18.21 15.96
N ILE A 584 -23.08 -17.53 15.56
CA ILE A 584 -23.14 -16.15 15.04
C ILE A 584 -22.73 -15.98 13.57
N TYR A 585 -21.94 -16.89 13.02
CA TYR A 585 -21.58 -16.85 11.61
C TYR A 585 -22.72 -17.32 10.72
N GLU A 586 -23.16 -16.46 9.81
CA GLU A 586 -24.32 -16.70 8.93
C GLU A 586 -23.92 -17.13 7.50
N GLY A 587 -22.63 -17.17 7.19
CA GLY A 587 -22.12 -17.68 5.92
C GLY A 587 -22.01 -19.21 5.90
N VAL A 588 -21.28 -19.73 4.90
CA VAL A 588 -21.08 -21.16 4.69
C VAL A 588 -19.59 -21.50 4.83
N VAL A 589 -19.26 -22.48 5.66
CA VAL A 589 -17.94 -23.09 5.65
C VAL A 589 -17.92 -24.19 4.60
N LEU A 590 -17.05 -24.07 3.61
CA LEU A 590 -16.86 -25.01 2.53
C LEU A 590 -15.77 -26.02 2.93
N GLU A 591 -16.16 -27.22 3.41
CA GLU A 591 -15.21 -28.30 3.64
C GLU A 591 -14.93 -29.01 2.31
N GLU A 592 -14.27 -28.32 1.38
CA GLU A 592 -14.07 -28.77 0.00
C GLU A 592 -12.57 -28.97 -0.38
N GLY A 593 -11.69 -28.97 0.63
CA GLY A 593 -10.23 -28.99 0.42
C GLY A 593 -9.66 -27.61 0.11
N PHE A 594 -8.33 -27.51 0.06
CA PHE A 594 -7.66 -26.28 -0.29
C PHE A 594 -7.39 -26.16 -1.79
N PRO A 595 -7.82 -25.06 -2.46
CA PRO A 595 -7.55 -24.84 -3.89
C PRO A 595 -6.08 -24.98 -4.30
N ARG A 596 -5.14 -24.55 -3.44
CA ARG A 596 -3.70 -24.66 -3.68
C ARG A 596 -3.22 -26.11 -3.74
N ASN A 597 -3.91 -27.04 -3.06
CA ASN A 597 -3.54 -28.46 -3.02
C ASN A 597 -3.86 -29.18 -4.33
N ASP A 598 -4.69 -28.59 -5.22
CA ASP A 598 -4.86 -29.13 -6.59
C ASP A 598 -3.54 -29.24 -7.34
N ALA A 599 -2.50 -28.50 -6.95
CA ALA A 599 -1.16 -28.56 -7.54
C ALA A 599 -0.51 -29.94 -7.40
N PHE A 600 -0.83 -30.71 -6.35
CA PHE A 600 -0.27 -32.05 -6.14
C PHE A 600 -0.77 -33.10 -7.15
N PHE A 601 -1.91 -32.83 -7.78
CA PHE A 601 -2.57 -33.73 -8.75
C PHE A 601 -2.31 -33.31 -10.21
N ARG A 602 -1.41 -32.31 -10.43
CA ARG A 602 -1.01 -31.85 -11.76
C ARG A 602 0.48 -32.09 -11.97
N ASN A 603 0.87 -32.41 -13.21
CA ASN A 603 2.29 -32.56 -13.53
C ASN A 603 2.91 -31.16 -13.82
N ASN A 604 3.36 -30.49 -12.79
CA ASN A 604 3.93 -29.14 -12.86
C ASN A 604 5.45 -29.10 -12.66
N ARG A 605 6.13 -30.30 -12.65
CA ARG A 605 7.55 -30.37 -12.29
C ARG A 605 8.44 -29.52 -13.19
N GLU A 606 8.29 -29.60 -14.50
CA GLU A 606 9.10 -28.80 -15.44
C GLU A 606 8.87 -27.31 -15.30
N GLU A 607 7.62 -26.88 -15.12
CA GLU A 607 7.29 -25.44 -14.93
C GLU A 607 7.92 -24.90 -13.64
N THR A 608 7.81 -25.66 -12.53
CA THR A 608 8.37 -25.25 -11.23
C THR A 608 9.88 -25.22 -11.25
N LEU A 609 10.55 -26.21 -11.86
CA LEU A 609 12.01 -26.22 -12.05
C LEU A 609 12.45 -25.05 -12.93
N GLY A 610 11.70 -24.71 -13.98
CA GLY A 610 11.96 -23.55 -14.82
C GLY A 610 11.86 -22.22 -14.05
N LYS A 611 10.88 -22.09 -13.12
CA LYS A 611 10.78 -20.92 -12.23
C LYS A 611 12.00 -20.82 -11.31
N LEU A 612 12.42 -21.92 -10.68
CA LEU A 612 13.60 -21.96 -9.81
C LEU A 612 14.88 -21.58 -10.58
N HIS A 613 15.05 -22.12 -11.78
CA HIS A 613 16.20 -21.80 -12.65
C HIS A 613 16.28 -20.30 -12.96
N ARG A 614 15.15 -19.66 -13.32
CA ARG A 614 15.10 -18.21 -13.58
C ARG A 614 15.43 -17.36 -12.34
N CYS A 615 15.25 -17.94 -11.14
CA CYS A 615 15.66 -17.31 -9.87
C CYS A 615 17.10 -17.64 -9.46
N GLY A 616 17.89 -18.28 -10.34
CA GLY A 616 19.28 -18.66 -10.07
C GLY A 616 19.46 -19.97 -9.30
N ILE A 617 18.37 -20.72 -9.05
CA ILE A 617 18.44 -22.02 -8.34
C ILE A 617 18.48 -23.14 -9.38
N ASN A 618 19.68 -23.67 -9.61
CA ASN A 618 19.91 -24.72 -10.61
C ASN A 618 19.87 -26.09 -9.96
N LEU A 619 18.77 -26.82 -10.17
CA LEU A 619 18.59 -28.19 -9.67
C LEU A 619 18.88 -29.21 -10.75
N GLU A 620 19.52 -30.31 -10.35
CA GLU A 620 19.78 -31.47 -11.23
C GLU A 620 18.51 -32.34 -11.32
N ASN A 621 18.07 -32.65 -12.53
CA ASN A 621 16.80 -33.33 -12.78
C ASN A 621 16.72 -34.76 -12.25
N ASP A 622 17.84 -35.44 -12.13
CA ASP A 622 17.98 -36.83 -11.69
C ASP A 622 18.13 -36.99 -10.17
N LYS A 623 18.35 -35.89 -9.46
CA LYS A 623 18.43 -35.89 -7.99
C LYS A 623 17.08 -35.63 -7.33
N LYS A 624 16.88 -36.28 -6.18
CA LYS A 624 15.73 -36.06 -5.31
C LYS A 624 15.88 -34.75 -4.53
N ILE A 625 14.77 -34.04 -4.32
CA ILE A 625 14.75 -32.76 -3.68
C ILE A 625 14.38 -32.93 -2.21
N ILE A 626 15.25 -32.46 -1.31
CA ILE A 626 14.96 -32.26 0.10
C ILE A 626 14.60 -30.78 0.27
N LEU A 627 13.43 -30.50 0.79
CA LEU A 627 12.99 -29.15 1.14
C LEU A 627 13.03 -28.96 2.65
N TYR A 628 13.74 -27.94 3.13
CA TYR A 628 13.60 -27.46 4.49
C TYR A 628 12.72 -26.23 4.52
N ALA A 629 11.63 -26.26 5.30
CA ALA A 629 10.65 -25.18 5.41
C ALA A 629 10.46 -24.77 6.88
N PRO A 630 11.38 -23.94 7.45
CA PRO A 630 11.32 -23.53 8.84
C PRO A 630 10.21 -22.52 9.12
N THR A 631 9.70 -22.58 10.35
CA THR A 631 8.81 -21.56 10.92
C THR A 631 9.63 -20.38 11.44
N TRP A 632 9.07 -19.18 11.32
CA TRP A 632 9.60 -18.00 11.99
C TRP A 632 9.43 -18.08 13.53
N ARG A 633 10.52 -17.78 14.28
CA ARG A 633 10.61 -17.94 15.75
C ARG A 633 10.59 -16.62 16.53
N GLY A 634 10.72 -15.47 15.87
CA GLY A 634 10.82 -14.15 16.53
C GLY A 634 9.57 -13.75 17.33
N GLU A 635 9.77 -13.09 18.48
CA GLU A 635 8.67 -12.53 19.30
C GLU A 635 7.97 -11.35 18.63
N LYS A 636 8.68 -10.57 17.81
CA LYS A 636 8.15 -9.41 17.08
C LYS A 636 8.56 -9.47 15.60
N TYR A 637 7.68 -9.03 14.73
CA TYR A 637 7.93 -8.93 13.27
C TYR A 637 9.13 -8.04 12.87
N SER A 638 9.80 -7.40 13.83
CA SER A 638 10.88 -6.44 13.60
C SER A 638 12.30 -6.94 13.92
N THR A 639 12.49 -8.15 14.43
CA THR A 639 13.83 -8.65 14.85
C THR A 639 14.04 -10.12 14.45
N PRO A 640 14.36 -10.42 13.19
CA PRO A 640 14.62 -11.80 12.71
C PRO A 640 16.09 -12.23 12.84
N GLU A 641 16.97 -11.47 13.50
CA GLU A 641 18.43 -11.61 13.43
C GLU A 641 19.01 -12.93 13.98
N THR A 642 18.34 -13.56 14.97
CA THR A 642 18.86 -14.75 15.67
C THR A 642 18.62 -16.08 14.96
N GLU A 643 17.88 -16.10 13.85
CA GLU A 643 17.44 -17.34 13.21
C GLU A 643 18.43 -17.86 12.16
N MET A 644 19.21 -16.98 11.54
CA MET A 644 20.06 -17.37 10.40
C MET A 644 21.19 -18.32 10.79
N GLU A 645 21.79 -18.16 11.97
CA GLU A 645 22.85 -19.06 12.42
C GLU A 645 22.35 -20.50 12.59
N THR A 646 21.18 -20.67 13.20
CA THR A 646 20.51 -21.98 13.32
C THR A 646 20.19 -22.59 11.95
N ILE A 647 19.77 -21.78 11.00
CA ILE A 647 19.49 -22.23 9.62
C ILE A 647 20.78 -22.69 8.94
N TYR A 648 21.88 -21.95 9.05
CA TYR A 648 23.17 -22.33 8.47
C TYR A 648 23.74 -23.60 9.11
N GLU A 649 23.59 -23.78 10.41
CA GLU A 649 23.99 -25.00 11.09
C GLU A 649 23.19 -26.20 10.59
N LEU A 650 21.89 -26.05 10.38
CA LEU A 650 21.06 -27.11 9.81
C LEU A 650 21.47 -27.43 8.36
N ILE A 651 21.77 -26.42 7.54
CA ILE A 651 22.26 -26.64 6.17
C ILE A 651 23.50 -27.54 6.20
N ARG A 652 24.46 -27.25 7.08
CA ARG A 652 25.67 -28.07 7.26
C ARG A 652 25.31 -29.49 7.66
N THR A 653 24.46 -29.67 8.67
CA THR A 653 23.99 -30.98 9.13
C THR A 653 23.36 -31.80 8.01
N VAL A 654 22.47 -31.18 7.21
CA VAL A 654 21.84 -31.89 6.08
C VAL A 654 22.87 -32.27 5.05
N ARG A 655 23.74 -31.37 4.60
CA ARG A 655 24.75 -31.63 3.58
C ARG A 655 25.75 -32.74 3.98
N GLU A 656 26.13 -32.80 5.26
CA GLU A 656 27.06 -33.79 5.79
C GLU A 656 26.46 -35.20 5.90
N ASN A 657 25.12 -35.31 5.99
CA ASN A 657 24.43 -36.55 6.29
C ASN A 657 23.58 -37.09 5.13
N ILE A 658 23.53 -36.41 3.98
CA ILE A 658 22.84 -36.90 2.78
C ILE A 658 23.82 -37.43 1.75
N ASP A 659 23.36 -38.36 0.96
CA ASP A 659 24.07 -38.82 -0.26
C ASP A 659 23.90 -37.76 -1.36
N SER A 660 24.89 -36.88 -1.54
CA SER A 660 24.88 -35.78 -2.51
C SER A 660 24.77 -36.23 -3.98
N THR A 661 24.99 -37.53 -4.27
CA THR A 661 24.76 -38.08 -5.60
C THR A 661 23.29 -38.35 -5.88
N LYS A 662 22.46 -38.45 -4.82
CA LYS A 662 21.04 -38.79 -4.91
C LYS A 662 20.12 -37.66 -4.51
N TYR A 663 20.58 -36.77 -3.63
CA TYR A 663 19.76 -35.71 -3.03
C TYR A 663 20.39 -34.35 -3.24
N GLN A 664 19.52 -33.35 -3.32
CA GLN A 664 19.86 -31.91 -3.32
C GLN A 664 18.94 -31.17 -2.38
N LEU A 665 19.47 -30.14 -1.70
CA LEU A 665 18.76 -29.35 -0.68
C LEU A 665 18.30 -28.01 -1.23
N ILE A 666 17.05 -27.63 -0.94
CA ILE A 666 16.54 -26.27 -1.10
C ILE A 666 15.84 -25.82 0.19
N ILE A 667 15.73 -24.50 0.39
CA ILE A 667 15.18 -23.92 1.61
C ILE A 667 14.11 -22.90 1.26
N LYS A 668 12.95 -23.04 1.86
CA LYS A 668 11.87 -22.07 1.77
C LYS A 668 11.69 -21.38 3.11
N LEU A 669 12.34 -20.23 3.30
CA LEU A 669 12.21 -19.45 4.51
C LEU A 669 10.80 -18.82 4.62
N HIS A 670 10.40 -18.57 5.85
CA HIS A 670 9.25 -17.69 6.08
C HIS A 670 9.51 -16.32 5.43
N GLN A 671 8.50 -15.70 4.84
CA GLN A 671 8.66 -14.47 4.05
C GLN A 671 9.42 -13.37 4.79
N ILE A 672 9.14 -13.16 6.08
CA ILE A 672 9.80 -12.15 6.92
C ILE A 672 11.31 -12.38 6.99
N VAL A 673 11.71 -13.62 7.25
CA VAL A 673 13.13 -14.01 7.34
C VAL A 673 13.81 -13.88 5.99
N TYR A 674 13.14 -14.27 4.91
CA TYR A 674 13.66 -14.18 3.54
C TYR A 674 13.98 -12.71 3.15
N TYR A 675 13.06 -11.78 3.39
CA TYR A 675 13.28 -10.37 3.04
C TYR A 675 14.36 -9.74 3.92
N HIS A 676 14.40 -10.06 5.21
CA HIS A 676 15.47 -9.60 6.10
C HIS A 676 16.84 -10.10 5.65
N MET A 677 16.95 -11.39 5.30
CA MET A 677 18.17 -11.96 4.74
C MET A 677 18.62 -11.21 3.48
N LYS A 678 17.68 -10.96 2.56
CA LYS A 678 17.94 -10.25 1.30
C LYS A 678 18.43 -8.81 1.51
N GLU A 679 17.97 -8.13 2.56
CA GLU A 679 18.39 -6.76 2.89
C GLU A 679 19.80 -6.67 3.50
N HIS A 680 20.24 -7.70 4.21
CA HIS A 680 21.46 -7.66 5.06
C HIS A 680 22.63 -8.49 4.51
N GLN A 681 22.44 -9.30 3.48
CA GLN A 681 23.51 -10.13 2.91
C GLN A 681 24.09 -9.53 1.62
N ALA A 682 25.43 -9.59 1.51
CA ALA A 682 26.11 -9.30 0.24
C ALA A 682 25.81 -10.42 -0.77
N GLU A 683 25.43 -10.05 -2.00
CA GLU A 683 24.98 -10.92 -3.10
C GLU A 683 26.04 -11.92 -3.64
N THR A 684 27.21 -12.06 -2.99
CA THR A 684 28.39 -12.70 -3.58
C THR A 684 28.67 -14.13 -3.13
N ASP A 685 27.83 -14.74 -2.29
CA ASP A 685 28.15 -16.06 -1.75
C ASP A 685 27.37 -17.17 -2.50
N SER A 686 28.04 -17.92 -3.38
CA SER A 686 27.48 -19.04 -4.15
C SER A 686 26.89 -20.18 -3.30
N GLU A 687 27.18 -20.20 -1.99
CA GLU A 687 26.59 -21.14 -1.02
C GLU A 687 25.08 -20.92 -0.80
N TYR A 688 24.57 -19.72 -1.17
CA TYR A 688 23.19 -19.31 -0.88
C TYR A 688 22.18 -19.51 -2.01
N ASN A 689 22.59 -20.01 -3.17
CA ASN A 689 21.68 -20.30 -4.30
C ASN A 689 20.70 -21.47 -4.03
N ILE A 690 20.40 -21.75 -2.76
CA ILE A 690 19.43 -22.78 -2.33
C ILE A 690 18.20 -22.15 -1.64
N PHE A 691 18.19 -20.84 -1.41
CA PHE A 691 17.06 -20.14 -0.78
C PHE A 691 16.01 -19.77 -1.82
N VAL A 692 14.84 -20.41 -1.72
CA VAL A 692 13.75 -20.21 -2.66
C VAL A 692 13.06 -18.85 -2.39
N PRO A 693 12.89 -17.97 -3.41
CA PRO A 693 12.21 -16.70 -3.27
C PRO A 693 10.81 -16.82 -2.65
N ALA A 694 10.42 -15.79 -1.89
CA ALA A 694 9.11 -15.73 -1.24
C ALA A 694 7.95 -15.79 -2.24
N THR A 695 8.14 -15.29 -3.46
CA THR A 695 7.16 -15.24 -4.55
C THR A 695 6.92 -16.58 -5.25
N ILE A 696 7.79 -17.59 -5.08
CA ILE A 696 7.51 -18.94 -5.57
C ILE A 696 6.45 -19.59 -4.68
N ASP A 697 5.38 -20.08 -5.29
CA ASP A 697 4.28 -20.72 -4.56
C ASP A 697 4.75 -21.97 -3.82
N THR A 698 4.40 -22.05 -2.52
CA THR A 698 4.87 -23.13 -1.65
C THR A 698 4.31 -24.50 -2.06
N ASN A 699 3.05 -24.58 -2.52
CA ASN A 699 2.45 -25.86 -2.88
C ASN A 699 2.96 -26.37 -4.23
N GLU A 700 3.30 -25.47 -5.18
CA GLU A 700 4.03 -25.87 -6.40
C GLU A 700 5.42 -26.45 -6.05
N LEU A 701 6.10 -25.86 -5.04
CA LEU A 701 7.39 -26.37 -4.57
C LEU A 701 7.27 -27.70 -3.85
N LEU A 702 6.28 -27.85 -2.95
CA LEU A 702 6.00 -29.12 -2.26
C LEU A 702 5.66 -30.25 -3.23
N ALA A 703 4.97 -29.95 -4.34
CA ALA A 703 4.60 -30.96 -5.35
C ALA A 703 5.83 -31.61 -6.00
N ILE A 704 6.96 -30.91 -6.11
CA ILE A 704 8.21 -31.45 -6.67
C ILE A 704 9.19 -31.95 -5.61
N THR A 705 8.91 -31.76 -4.33
CA THR A 705 9.74 -32.13 -3.18
C THR A 705 9.63 -33.63 -2.91
N ASP A 706 10.75 -34.33 -2.74
CA ASP A 706 10.80 -35.77 -2.43
C ASP A 706 10.85 -36.07 -0.93
N VAL A 707 11.42 -35.15 -0.13
CA VAL A 707 11.49 -35.24 1.34
C VAL A 707 11.28 -33.87 1.94
N LEU A 708 10.37 -33.73 2.89
CA LEU A 708 10.16 -32.52 3.64
C LEU A 708 10.83 -32.59 5.01
N ILE A 709 11.65 -31.60 5.33
CA ILE A 709 12.07 -31.30 6.70
C ILE A 709 11.25 -30.12 7.17
N SER A 710 10.45 -30.31 8.21
CA SER A 710 9.59 -29.27 8.79
C SER A 710 9.92 -29.11 10.28
N ASP A 711 9.51 -27.99 10.83
CA ASP A 711 9.50 -27.78 12.25
C ASP A 711 8.05 -27.59 12.75
N TYR A 712 7.73 -26.47 13.40
CA TYR A 712 6.38 -26.13 13.87
C TYR A 712 5.48 -25.55 12.76
N SER A 713 5.75 -25.85 11.50
CA SER A 713 4.99 -25.34 10.35
C SER A 713 3.84 -26.26 9.97
N SER A 714 2.68 -25.68 9.69
CA SER A 714 1.51 -26.41 9.18
C SER A 714 1.67 -26.93 7.74
N VAL A 715 2.76 -26.60 7.07
CA VAL A 715 3.03 -26.99 5.68
C VAL A 715 3.07 -28.50 5.48
N PHE A 716 3.38 -29.24 6.53
CA PHE A 716 3.40 -30.71 6.47
C PHE A 716 2.01 -31.30 6.18
N TYR A 717 0.92 -30.67 6.64
CA TYR A 717 -0.44 -31.14 6.32
C TYR A 717 -0.67 -31.16 4.80
N ASP A 718 -0.31 -30.08 4.10
CA ASP A 718 -0.41 -30.05 2.65
C ASP A 718 0.47 -31.11 1.99
N PHE A 719 1.70 -31.31 2.51
CA PHE A 719 2.66 -32.28 1.97
C PHE A 719 2.21 -33.72 2.10
N LEU A 720 1.33 -34.05 3.06
CA LEU A 720 0.75 -35.41 3.21
C LEU A 720 0.03 -35.89 1.93
N ASN A 721 -0.42 -34.96 1.07
CA ASN A 721 -1.01 -35.29 -0.23
C ASN A 721 -0.05 -36.02 -1.16
N THR A 722 1.26 -35.91 -0.94
CA THR A 722 2.30 -36.51 -1.80
C THR A 722 2.61 -37.96 -1.46
N ASP A 723 2.20 -38.46 -0.30
CA ASP A 723 2.63 -39.77 0.25
C ASP A 723 4.17 -39.95 0.39
N ARG A 724 4.89 -38.81 0.49
CA ARG A 724 6.36 -38.78 0.59
C ARG A 724 6.82 -38.55 2.05
N PRO A 725 8.09 -38.85 2.39
CA PRO A 725 8.65 -38.74 3.72
C PRO A 725 8.60 -37.32 4.28
N VAL A 726 8.16 -37.16 5.54
CA VAL A 726 8.30 -35.96 6.32
C VAL A 726 9.13 -36.24 7.58
N LEU A 727 10.10 -35.36 7.85
CA LEU A 727 10.94 -35.36 9.04
C LEU A 727 10.68 -34.09 9.81
N PHE A 728 10.67 -34.17 11.15
CA PHE A 728 10.48 -33.00 12.00
C PHE A 728 11.78 -32.68 12.74
N TYR A 729 12.09 -31.39 12.86
CA TYR A 729 13.24 -30.89 13.61
C TYR A 729 12.81 -29.87 14.63
N HIS A 730 12.77 -30.24 15.91
CA HIS A 730 12.26 -29.49 17.05
C HIS A 730 13.35 -29.22 18.12
N PRO A 731 14.37 -28.40 17.82
CA PRO A 731 15.50 -28.20 18.74
C PRO A 731 15.17 -27.35 19.96
N ASP A 732 14.07 -26.63 19.95
CA ASP A 732 13.68 -25.61 20.94
C ASP A 732 12.24 -25.80 21.42
N LYS A 733 11.76 -27.04 21.51
CA LYS A 733 10.35 -27.39 21.82
C LYS A 733 9.79 -26.63 23.03
N ASP A 734 10.44 -26.72 24.19
CA ASP A 734 9.91 -26.16 25.45
C ASP A 734 9.72 -24.65 25.35
N ASN A 735 10.65 -23.94 24.69
CA ASN A 735 10.56 -22.51 24.45
C ASN A 735 9.43 -22.16 23.47
N PHE A 736 9.29 -22.96 22.41
CA PHE A 736 8.27 -22.74 21.40
C PHE A 736 6.85 -22.99 21.94
N GLU A 737 6.62 -24.08 22.67
CA GLU A 737 5.34 -24.42 23.29
C GLU A 737 4.93 -23.36 24.34
N HIS A 738 5.88 -22.91 25.16
CA HIS A 738 5.60 -21.85 26.16
C HIS A 738 5.13 -20.55 25.49
N ASN A 739 5.71 -20.16 24.36
CA ASN A 739 5.44 -18.87 23.72
C ASN A 739 4.26 -18.92 22.73
N ARG A 740 4.01 -20.07 22.07
CA ARG A 740 3.09 -20.18 20.95
C ARG A 740 1.96 -21.18 21.17
N GLY A 741 2.21 -22.28 21.88
CA GLY A 741 1.28 -23.40 22.04
C GLY A 741 1.03 -24.20 20.74
N LEU A 742 0.73 -25.49 20.91
CA LEU A 742 0.44 -26.43 19.81
C LEU A 742 -0.90 -27.13 20.07
N TYR A 743 -1.66 -27.38 19.00
CA TYR A 743 -2.88 -28.21 19.06
C TYR A 743 -2.57 -29.72 19.01
N PHE A 744 -1.35 -30.07 18.69
CA PHE A 744 -0.90 -31.45 18.48
C PHE A 744 0.33 -31.73 19.33
N GLU A 745 0.33 -32.86 20.00
CA GLU A 745 1.51 -33.37 20.71
C GLU A 745 2.43 -34.11 19.72
N GLU A 746 3.75 -34.03 19.96
CA GLU A 746 4.78 -34.63 19.07
C GLU A 746 4.56 -36.13 18.82
N GLU A 747 4.06 -36.83 19.83
CA GLU A 747 3.76 -38.26 19.72
C GLU A 747 2.74 -38.56 18.62
N ASN A 748 1.95 -37.59 18.25
CA ASN A 748 0.92 -37.70 17.23
C ASN A 748 1.37 -37.25 15.84
N LEU A 749 2.62 -36.83 15.67
CA LEU A 749 3.13 -36.35 14.36
C LEU A 749 3.30 -37.51 13.34
N PRO A 750 3.12 -37.25 12.02
CA PRO A 750 3.14 -38.26 10.96
C PRO A 750 4.57 -38.64 10.49
N GLY A 751 5.61 -38.32 11.24
CA GLY A 751 7.00 -38.59 10.93
C GLY A 751 7.89 -38.54 12.15
N PRO A 752 9.15 -38.98 12.07
CA PRO A 752 10.10 -38.94 13.16
C PRO A 752 10.47 -37.51 13.53
N VAL A 753 10.65 -37.26 14.83
CA VAL A 753 11.02 -35.95 15.40
C VAL A 753 12.45 -36.04 15.91
N ALA A 754 13.32 -35.15 15.44
CA ALA A 754 14.67 -34.94 15.93
C ALA A 754 14.72 -33.70 16.85
N ALA A 755 15.19 -33.90 18.09
CA ALA A 755 15.41 -32.79 19.03
C ALA A 755 16.80 -32.16 18.88
N ASP A 756 17.72 -32.82 18.19
CA ASP A 756 19.11 -32.40 17.96
C ASP A 756 19.59 -32.78 16.56
N LYS A 757 20.77 -32.27 16.20
CA LYS A 757 21.37 -32.44 14.86
C LYS A 757 21.83 -33.87 14.61
N GLU A 758 22.33 -34.56 15.61
CA GLU A 758 22.81 -35.93 15.54
C GLU A 758 21.67 -36.89 15.20
N THR A 759 20.52 -36.73 15.86
CA THR A 759 19.30 -37.47 15.61
C THR A 759 18.79 -37.20 14.21
N LEU A 760 18.76 -35.96 13.76
CA LEU A 760 18.34 -35.58 12.40
C LEU A 760 19.32 -36.20 11.36
N GLY A 761 20.61 -36.09 11.60
CA GLY A 761 21.66 -36.75 10.77
C GLY A 761 21.43 -38.25 10.61
N GLY A 762 21.11 -38.95 11.70
CA GLY A 762 20.79 -40.37 11.69
C GLY A 762 19.54 -40.70 10.82
N PHE A 763 18.49 -39.85 10.84
CA PHE A 763 17.33 -40.02 9.97
C PHE A 763 17.68 -39.79 8.50
N LEU A 764 18.52 -38.82 8.19
CA LEU A 764 18.92 -38.45 6.84
C LEU A 764 19.78 -39.54 6.17
N GLN A 765 20.59 -40.24 6.94
CA GLN A 765 21.42 -41.38 6.44
C GLN A 765 20.55 -42.56 5.97
N ASN A 766 19.35 -42.75 6.54
CA ASN A 766 18.41 -43.79 6.10
C ASN A 766 16.96 -43.38 6.28
N ILE A 767 16.49 -42.47 5.41
CA ILE A 767 15.18 -41.87 5.47
C ILE A 767 14.05 -42.91 5.47
N SER A 768 14.12 -43.91 4.61
CA SER A 768 13.10 -44.95 4.51
C SER A 768 12.90 -45.70 5.83
N ARG A 769 14.00 -46.08 6.50
CA ARG A 769 13.95 -46.75 7.80
C ARG A 769 13.43 -45.81 8.93
N ALA A 770 13.80 -44.55 8.87
CA ALA A 770 13.36 -43.57 9.86
C ALA A 770 11.84 -43.34 9.86
N VAL A 771 11.20 -43.33 8.69
CA VAL A 771 9.77 -43.08 8.53
C VAL A 771 8.89 -44.33 8.60
N GLU A 772 9.46 -45.54 8.48
CA GLU A 772 8.72 -46.79 8.47
C GLU A 772 7.78 -46.96 9.67
N PRO A 773 8.16 -46.65 10.94
CA PRO A 773 7.30 -46.78 12.11
C PRO A 773 6.08 -45.84 12.13
N TYR A 774 6.11 -44.81 11.27
CA TYR A 774 5.12 -43.72 11.27
C TYR A 774 4.02 -43.89 10.19
N GLN A 775 4.10 -44.89 9.33
CA GLN A 775 3.24 -45.04 8.16
C GLN A 775 1.74 -45.13 8.47
N GLU A 776 1.35 -45.80 9.57
CA GLU A 776 -0.05 -45.86 9.98
C GLU A 776 -0.58 -44.52 10.44
N ARG A 777 0.20 -43.83 11.26
CA ARG A 777 -0.12 -42.47 11.74
C ARG A 777 -0.19 -41.48 10.59
N TYR A 778 0.75 -41.57 9.64
CA TYR A 778 0.74 -40.74 8.44
C TYR A 778 -0.59 -40.89 7.67
N ARG A 779 -1.06 -42.14 7.43
CA ARG A 779 -2.34 -42.40 6.76
C ARG A 779 -3.53 -41.84 7.57
N GLN A 780 -3.52 -42.01 8.88
CA GLN A 780 -4.58 -41.51 9.78
C GLN A 780 -4.69 -39.99 9.69
N ILE A 781 -3.59 -39.25 9.83
CA ILE A 781 -3.62 -37.78 9.78
C ILE A 781 -3.99 -37.30 8.38
N LYS A 782 -3.45 -37.90 7.33
CA LYS A 782 -3.84 -37.59 5.96
C LYS A 782 -5.35 -37.74 5.75
N SER A 783 -5.96 -38.83 6.24
CA SER A 783 -7.40 -39.05 6.10
C SER A 783 -8.26 -38.02 6.85
N GLN A 784 -7.72 -37.32 7.85
CA GLN A 784 -8.43 -36.30 8.63
C GLN A 784 -8.24 -34.90 8.08
N SER A 785 -7.05 -34.59 7.55
CA SER A 785 -6.67 -33.24 7.16
C SER A 785 -6.66 -32.98 5.67
N CYS A 786 -6.60 -34.05 4.83
CA CYS A 786 -6.55 -33.95 3.37
C CYS A 786 -7.75 -34.70 2.70
N LEU A 787 -8.86 -34.83 3.43
CA LEU A 787 -10.00 -35.65 3.02
C LEU A 787 -10.57 -35.26 1.64
N TRP A 788 -10.57 -33.99 1.35
CA TRP A 788 -11.16 -33.40 0.15
C TRP A 788 -10.11 -32.87 -0.86
N ASP A 789 -8.83 -33.14 -0.62
CA ASP A 789 -7.75 -32.78 -1.53
C ASP A 789 -7.60 -33.89 -2.61
N ASP A 790 -8.32 -33.73 -3.72
CA ASP A 790 -8.39 -34.70 -4.85
C ASP A 790 -8.08 -34.07 -6.20
N GLY A 791 -7.63 -32.79 -6.22
CA GLY A 791 -7.33 -32.02 -7.43
C GLY A 791 -8.50 -31.26 -8.01
N HIS A 792 -9.68 -31.27 -7.36
CA HIS A 792 -10.91 -30.62 -7.80
C HIS A 792 -11.44 -29.55 -6.81
N ALA A 793 -10.66 -29.16 -5.81
CA ALA A 793 -11.08 -28.14 -4.84
C ALA A 793 -11.39 -26.79 -5.51
N CYS A 794 -10.58 -26.34 -6.48
CA CYS A 794 -10.86 -25.13 -7.25
C CYS A 794 -12.22 -25.21 -7.98
N GLU A 795 -12.54 -26.35 -8.55
CA GLU A 795 -13.79 -26.56 -9.30
C GLU A 795 -15.01 -26.48 -8.39
N ARG A 796 -15.00 -27.20 -7.26
CA ARG A 796 -16.11 -27.22 -6.29
C ARG A 796 -16.34 -25.82 -5.70
N ILE A 797 -15.28 -25.13 -5.30
CA ILE A 797 -15.37 -23.78 -4.74
C ILE A 797 -15.85 -22.77 -5.79
N ALA A 798 -15.34 -22.87 -7.04
CA ALA A 798 -15.79 -21.98 -8.10
C ALA A 798 -17.30 -22.20 -8.42
N ALA A 799 -17.76 -23.43 -8.50
CA ALA A 799 -19.17 -23.76 -8.73
C ALA A 799 -20.06 -23.19 -7.59
N ALA A 800 -19.64 -23.32 -6.32
CA ALA A 800 -20.39 -22.77 -5.20
C ALA A 800 -20.45 -21.25 -5.21
N VAL A 801 -19.34 -20.58 -5.46
CA VAL A 801 -19.21 -19.12 -5.29
C VAL A 801 -19.70 -18.34 -6.52
N PHE A 802 -19.42 -18.82 -7.74
CA PHE A 802 -19.71 -18.07 -8.98
C PHE A 802 -20.95 -18.56 -9.73
N GLU A 803 -21.29 -19.86 -9.58
CA GLU A 803 -22.41 -20.46 -10.30
C GLU A 803 -23.64 -20.68 -9.38
N GLY A 804 -23.47 -20.47 -8.06
CA GLY A 804 -24.56 -20.70 -7.09
C GLY A 804 -24.92 -22.18 -6.92
N THR A 805 -24.03 -23.09 -7.31
CA THR A 805 -24.20 -24.53 -7.12
C THR A 805 -24.17 -24.85 -5.63
N LYS A 806 -25.06 -25.75 -5.17
CA LYS A 806 -25.05 -26.20 -3.77
C LYS A 806 -23.72 -26.90 -3.46
N PRO A 807 -22.94 -26.43 -2.44
CA PRO A 807 -21.72 -27.12 -2.04
C PRO A 807 -21.96 -28.57 -1.66
N GLU A 808 -20.96 -29.41 -1.87
CA GLU A 808 -21.05 -30.85 -1.52
C GLU A 808 -21.00 -31.03 0.01
N ASN A 809 -20.09 -30.29 0.68
CA ASN A 809 -19.84 -30.44 2.12
C ASN A 809 -19.96 -29.09 2.86
N PRO A 810 -21.19 -28.48 2.89
CA PRO A 810 -21.39 -27.21 3.57
C PRO A 810 -21.56 -27.39 5.07
N VAL A 811 -20.87 -26.57 5.88
CA VAL A 811 -21.08 -26.49 7.32
C VAL A 811 -21.68 -25.13 7.66
N PHE A 812 -22.74 -25.15 8.49
CA PHE A 812 -23.48 -23.98 8.97
C PHE A 812 -23.38 -23.87 10.48
N PHE A 813 -22.97 -22.69 10.96
CA PHE A 813 -22.80 -22.44 12.40
C PHE A 813 -23.98 -21.74 13.08
N ASN A 814 -24.96 -21.25 12.32
CA ASN A 814 -26.09 -20.46 12.85
C ASN A 814 -27.25 -21.28 13.45
N LYS A 815 -27.15 -22.60 13.47
CA LYS A 815 -28.19 -23.49 13.98
C LYS A 815 -28.07 -23.64 15.49
N THR A 816 -28.76 -22.78 16.25
CA THR A 816 -28.87 -22.89 17.70
C THR A 816 -30.32 -22.61 18.15
N ALA A 817 -30.75 -23.31 19.20
CA ALA A 817 -32.03 -23.00 19.90
C ALA A 817 -31.83 -21.93 20.99
N LYS A 818 -30.57 -21.50 21.27
CA LYS A 818 -30.28 -20.51 22.31
C LYS A 818 -30.71 -19.12 21.86
N ILE A 819 -31.15 -18.31 22.78
CA ILE A 819 -31.45 -16.89 22.61
C ILE A 819 -30.11 -16.12 22.50
N LYS A 820 -29.89 -15.44 21.41
CA LYS A 820 -28.65 -14.71 21.16
C LYS A 820 -28.70 -13.28 21.71
N ILE A 821 -27.80 -12.93 22.63
CA ILE A 821 -27.72 -11.61 23.25
C ILE A 821 -26.41 -10.93 22.88
N LEU A 822 -26.52 -9.72 22.34
CA LEU A 822 -25.39 -8.83 22.14
C LEU A 822 -25.26 -7.89 23.32
N ALA A 823 -24.21 -8.03 24.12
CA ALA A 823 -23.95 -7.25 25.31
C ALA A 823 -22.91 -6.16 25.10
N TYR A 824 -23.05 -5.02 25.76
CA TYR A 824 -22.09 -3.95 25.83
C TYR A 824 -21.96 -3.39 27.25
N ALA A 825 -20.76 -3.43 27.80
CA ALA A 825 -20.50 -3.03 29.20
C ALA A 825 -19.45 -1.90 29.30
N GLY A 826 -19.27 -1.10 28.22
CA GLY A 826 -18.26 -0.05 28.19
C GLY A 826 -16.83 -0.59 28.19
N ASN A 827 -15.90 0.17 28.74
CA ASN A 827 -14.46 -0.17 28.83
C ASN A 827 -14.06 -0.74 30.21
N PHE A 828 -15.02 -1.11 31.06
CA PHE A 828 -14.81 -1.63 32.43
C PHE A 828 -14.00 -0.72 33.38
N GLU A 829 -13.80 0.54 33.06
CA GLU A 829 -13.18 1.52 33.98
C GLU A 829 -14.15 1.98 35.08
N ASN A 830 -15.45 1.88 34.83
CA ASN A 830 -16.48 2.17 35.81
C ASN A 830 -16.86 0.88 36.56
N ILE A 831 -16.64 0.88 37.90
CA ILE A 831 -16.86 -0.26 38.78
C ILE A 831 -18.34 -0.71 38.76
N ASP A 832 -19.29 0.25 38.83
CA ASP A 832 -20.72 -0.08 38.86
C ASP A 832 -21.20 -0.79 37.59
N GLN A 833 -20.66 -0.43 36.43
CA GLN A 833 -20.94 -1.06 35.14
C GLN A 833 -20.35 -2.47 35.06
N ALA A 834 -19.12 -2.64 35.54
CA ALA A 834 -18.47 -3.93 35.63
C ALA A 834 -19.22 -4.88 36.55
N ASP A 835 -19.67 -4.40 37.73
CA ASP A 835 -20.42 -5.19 38.71
C ASP A 835 -21.80 -5.61 38.19
N ASN A 836 -22.52 -4.70 37.52
CA ASN A 836 -23.80 -5.02 36.87
C ASN A 836 -23.67 -6.09 35.78
N PHE A 837 -22.64 -6.03 35.00
CA PHE A 837 -22.38 -7.05 33.98
C PHE A 837 -21.96 -8.38 34.57
N ASP A 838 -21.16 -8.39 35.64
CA ASP A 838 -20.76 -9.60 36.34
C ASP A 838 -21.97 -10.25 37.07
N GLU A 839 -22.89 -9.45 37.62
CA GLU A 839 -24.17 -9.94 38.18
C GLU A 839 -25.06 -10.59 37.10
N PHE A 840 -25.16 -9.94 35.94
CA PHE A 840 -25.85 -10.51 34.77
C PHE A 840 -25.28 -11.87 34.38
N LEU A 841 -23.95 -11.98 34.22
CA LEU A 841 -23.32 -13.24 33.84
C LEU A 841 -23.47 -14.36 34.86
N LYS A 842 -23.54 -14.03 36.16
CA LYS A 842 -23.81 -15.01 37.23
C LYS A 842 -25.25 -15.49 37.24
N SER A 843 -26.18 -14.65 36.76
CA SER A 843 -27.62 -14.89 36.83
C SER A 843 -28.19 -15.56 35.57
N VAL A 844 -27.46 -15.46 34.44
CA VAL A 844 -27.96 -15.96 33.17
C VAL A 844 -27.69 -17.46 32.99
N ASP A 845 -28.67 -18.20 32.47
CA ASP A 845 -28.53 -19.62 32.13
C ASP A 845 -27.84 -19.77 30.77
N MET A 846 -26.57 -20.19 30.75
CA MET A 846 -25.78 -20.38 29.55
C MET A 846 -26.26 -21.53 28.65
N GLU A 847 -27.10 -22.43 29.12
CA GLU A 847 -27.75 -23.46 28.29
C GLU A 847 -28.88 -22.86 27.45
N ARG A 848 -29.50 -21.79 27.93
CA ARG A 848 -30.61 -21.10 27.29
C ARG A 848 -30.15 -19.91 26.42
N PHE A 849 -29.07 -19.25 26.84
CA PHE A 849 -28.59 -18.02 26.20
C PHE A 849 -27.18 -18.17 25.57
N ASP A 850 -26.96 -17.51 24.47
CA ASP A 850 -25.65 -17.34 23.82
C ASP A 850 -25.26 -15.86 23.91
N ILE A 851 -24.22 -15.56 24.70
CA ILE A 851 -23.80 -14.19 25.00
C ILE A 851 -22.61 -13.81 24.14
N THR A 852 -22.73 -12.69 23.42
CA THR A 852 -21.65 -12.05 22.71
C THR A 852 -21.41 -10.66 23.30
N LEU A 853 -20.22 -10.41 23.84
CA LEU A 853 -19.84 -9.13 24.41
C LEU A 853 -19.03 -8.31 23.37
N ILE A 854 -19.37 -7.05 23.19
CA ILE A 854 -18.53 -6.07 22.48
C ILE A 854 -17.49 -5.55 23.47
N GLY A 855 -16.23 -5.93 23.26
CA GLY A 855 -15.09 -5.54 24.08
C GLY A 855 -14.40 -4.30 23.52
N THR A 856 -14.37 -3.23 24.30
CA THR A 856 -13.72 -1.95 23.97
C THR A 856 -12.68 -1.59 25.02
N GLY A 857 -11.77 -0.63 24.69
CA GLY A 857 -10.81 -0.11 25.67
C GLY A 857 -9.65 -1.07 26.02
N ALA A 858 -9.42 -2.09 25.21
CA ALA A 858 -8.37 -3.09 25.47
C ALA A 858 -6.93 -2.53 25.32
N GLU A 859 -6.77 -1.25 25.01
CA GLU A 859 -5.50 -0.50 25.14
C GLU A 859 -5.10 -0.29 26.62
N ASN A 860 -6.07 -0.35 27.54
CA ASN A 860 -5.84 -0.35 28.98
C ASN A 860 -5.58 -1.79 29.46
N GLU A 861 -4.50 -2.03 30.17
CA GLU A 861 -4.05 -3.36 30.59
C GLU A 861 -5.10 -4.08 31.48
N LYS A 862 -5.74 -3.37 32.43
CA LYS A 862 -6.78 -3.93 33.27
C LYS A 862 -8.01 -4.38 32.46
N THR A 863 -8.41 -3.55 31.50
CA THR A 863 -9.52 -3.88 30.59
C THR A 863 -9.17 -5.08 29.72
N ALA A 864 -7.94 -5.13 29.20
CA ALA A 864 -7.47 -6.26 28.40
C ALA A 864 -7.53 -7.59 29.19
N GLN A 865 -7.02 -7.60 30.42
CA GLN A 865 -7.08 -8.76 31.31
C GLN A 865 -8.52 -9.19 31.61
N LYS A 866 -9.42 -8.24 31.91
CA LYS A 866 -10.85 -8.54 32.15
C LYS A 866 -11.52 -9.14 30.93
N LEU A 867 -11.27 -8.59 29.74
CA LEU A 867 -11.80 -9.11 28.46
C LEU A 867 -11.26 -10.52 28.17
N GLU A 868 -9.99 -10.79 28.46
CA GLU A 868 -9.40 -12.11 28.32
C GLU A 868 -10.03 -13.14 29.27
N GLU A 869 -10.26 -12.78 30.56
CA GLU A 869 -10.99 -13.64 31.51
C GLU A 869 -12.43 -13.93 31.02
N LEU A 870 -13.12 -12.91 30.52
CA LEU A 870 -14.46 -13.05 29.98
C LEU A 870 -14.49 -13.91 28.72
N SER A 871 -13.48 -13.81 27.87
CA SER A 871 -13.36 -14.57 26.63
C SER A 871 -13.31 -16.09 26.86
N LYS A 872 -12.91 -16.54 28.05
CA LYS A 872 -12.95 -17.97 28.45
C LYS A 872 -14.36 -18.50 28.78
N LYS A 873 -15.32 -17.60 29.05
CA LYS A 873 -16.68 -17.93 29.47
C LYS A 873 -17.73 -17.64 28.39
N ILE A 874 -17.54 -16.53 27.68
CA ILE A 874 -18.45 -16.02 26.65
C ILE A 874 -17.71 -15.65 25.40
N ARG A 875 -18.41 -15.37 24.33
CA ARG A 875 -17.80 -14.80 23.11
C ARG A 875 -17.50 -13.31 23.32
N VAL A 876 -16.27 -12.87 23.03
CA VAL A 876 -15.89 -11.47 23.03
C VAL A 876 -15.51 -11.08 21.61
N LEU A 877 -16.19 -10.10 21.05
CA LEU A 877 -15.79 -9.41 19.82
C LEU A 877 -14.96 -8.18 20.22
N TYR A 878 -13.66 -8.25 19.98
CA TYR A 878 -12.73 -7.16 20.33
C TYR A 878 -12.87 -6.04 19.30
N TRP A 879 -13.59 -5.00 19.66
CA TRP A 879 -13.88 -3.89 18.79
C TRP A 879 -12.86 -2.77 18.93
N LYS A 880 -12.11 -2.54 17.88
CA LYS A 880 -11.30 -1.35 17.69
C LYS A 880 -11.98 -0.46 16.64
N PRO A 881 -12.55 0.70 17.04
CA PRO A 881 -13.23 1.57 16.09
C PRO A 881 -12.30 1.98 14.95
N SER A 882 -12.58 1.51 13.76
CA SER A 882 -11.81 1.86 12.54
C SER A 882 -12.58 2.78 11.60
N TYR A 883 -13.81 3.07 11.92
CA TYR A 883 -14.74 4.00 11.27
C TYR A 883 -14.66 3.99 9.74
N PRO A 884 -15.41 3.11 9.04
CA PRO A 884 -15.59 3.18 7.59
C PRO A 884 -16.53 4.35 7.25
N ALA A 885 -16.07 5.56 7.56
CA ALA A 885 -16.81 6.82 7.46
C ALA A 885 -16.16 7.75 6.46
N THR A 886 -16.96 8.49 5.70
CA THR A 886 -16.46 9.62 4.93
C THR A 886 -15.90 10.70 5.87
N ASP A 887 -15.14 11.64 5.35
CA ASP A 887 -14.58 12.72 6.15
C ASP A 887 -15.68 13.62 6.76
N GLU A 888 -16.80 13.84 6.05
CA GLU A 888 -17.98 14.57 6.55
C GLU A 888 -18.71 13.79 7.65
N GLU A 889 -18.96 12.50 7.44
CA GLU A 889 -19.57 11.62 8.45
C GLU A 889 -18.73 11.59 9.73
N TYR A 890 -17.39 11.52 9.60
CA TYR A 890 -16.49 11.52 10.75
C TYR A 890 -16.60 12.82 11.55
N VAL A 891 -16.58 13.98 10.89
CA VAL A 891 -16.69 15.29 11.55
C VAL A 891 -18.08 15.47 12.15
N CYS A 892 -19.14 15.04 11.46
CA CYS A 892 -20.50 15.05 11.97
C CYS A 892 -20.62 14.17 13.24
N HIS A 893 -20.06 12.97 13.21
CA HIS A 893 -20.04 12.05 14.35
C HIS A 893 -19.30 12.67 15.56
N ASP A 894 -18.09 13.20 15.38
CA ASP A 894 -17.32 13.83 16.47
C ASP A 894 -18.09 14.99 17.12
N ARG A 895 -18.77 15.80 16.32
CA ARG A 895 -19.65 16.87 16.84
C ARG A 895 -20.87 16.34 17.57
N PHE A 896 -21.53 15.36 16.98
CA PHE A 896 -22.71 14.73 17.58
C PHE A 896 -22.38 14.12 18.93
N MET A 897 -21.28 13.38 19.05
CA MET A 897 -20.86 12.77 20.30
C MET A 897 -20.57 13.78 21.42
N LYS A 898 -20.11 14.98 21.06
CA LYS A 898 -19.85 16.10 21.98
C LYS A 898 -21.10 16.94 22.31
N SER A 899 -22.19 16.78 21.59
CA SER A 899 -23.43 17.52 21.80
C SER A 899 -24.32 16.86 22.86
N GLU A 900 -25.29 17.62 23.40
CA GLU A 900 -26.32 17.09 24.30
C GLU A 900 -27.46 16.37 23.56
N SER A 901 -27.56 16.53 22.24
CA SER A 901 -28.62 15.93 21.43
C SER A 901 -28.60 14.39 21.51
N GLN A 902 -29.78 13.78 21.62
CA GLN A 902 -29.97 12.34 21.54
C GLN A 902 -30.43 11.88 20.13
N ASP A 903 -30.82 12.83 19.27
CA ASP A 903 -31.30 12.54 17.92
C ASP A 903 -30.12 12.37 16.98
N VAL A 904 -29.99 11.18 16.41
CA VAL A 904 -28.92 10.83 15.48
C VAL A 904 -29.12 11.58 14.18
N PRO A 905 -28.14 12.38 13.73
CA PRO A 905 -28.22 13.03 12.43
C PRO A 905 -28.38 12.02 11.29
N GLU A 906 -29.21 12.33 10.30
CA GLU A 906 -29.49 11.49 9.12
C GLU A 906 -28.20 11.07 8.40
N MET A 907 -27.24 11.99 8.27
CA MET A 907 -25.91 11.74 7.67
C MET A 907 -25.17 10.55 8.31
N LEU A 908 -25.45 10.20 9.58
CA LEU A 908 -24.75 9.15 10.32
C LEU A 908 -25.44 7.78 10.26
N GLU A 909 -26.64 7.67 9.70
CA GLU A 909 -27.40 6.41 9.70
C GLU A 909 -26.69 5.31 8.91
N ASP A 910 -26.25 5.63 7.68
CA ASP A 910 -25.50 4.69 6.84
C ASP A 910 -24.14 4.36 7.44
N PHE A 911 -23.45 5.34 8.02
CA PHE A 911 -22.18 5.12 8.70
C PHE A 911 -22.31 4.13 9.85
N TYR A 912 -23.31 4.30 10.71
CA TYR A 912 -23.54 3.38 11.83
C TYR A 912 -23.92 1.98 11.36
N SER A 913 -24.69 1.86 10.29
CA SER A 913 -25.03 0.58 9.67
C SER A 913 -23.79 -0.11 9.10
N ARG A 914 -22.88 0.63 8.44
CA ARG A 914 -21.62 0.07 7.92
C ARG A 914 -20.69 -0.38 9.05
N GLU A 915 -20.53 0.40 10.12
CA GLU A 915 -19.67 0.03 11.25
C GLU A 915 -20.24 -1.17 12.00
N PHE A 916 -21.54 -1.23 12.21
CA PHE A 916 -22.15 -2.40 12.83
C PHE A 916 -21.97 -3.66 11.96
N GLY A 917 -22.22 -3.56 10.66
CA GLY A 917 -22.01 -4.67 9.72
C GLY A 917 -20.53 -5.09 9.68
N ARG A 918 -19.57 -4.14 9.71
CA ARG A 918 -18.14 -4.45 9.78
C ARG A 918 -17.81 -5.28 11.01
N LEU A 919 -18.35 -4.91 12.18
CA LEU A 919 -18.08 -5.56 13.46
C LEU A 919 -18.72 -6.95 13.56
N THR A 920 -19.96 -7.09 13.12
CA THR A 920 -20.75 -8.30 13.36
C THR A 920 -21.02 -9.15 12.12
N GLY A 921 -20.62 -8.68 10.94
CA GLY A 921 -20.96 -9.34 9.68
C GLY A 921 -22.48 -9.39 9.45
N LYS A 922 -22.97 -10.57 9.14
CA LYS A 922 -24.40 -10.86 8.98
C LYS A 922 -25.05 -11.42 10.25
N SER A 923 -24.30 -11.46 11.37
CA SER A 923 -24.79 -12.05 12.63
C SER A 923 -26.11 -11.44 13.08
N GLN A 924 -27.03 -12.28 13.48
CA GLN A 924 -28.33 -11.86 14.00
C GLN A 924 -28.39 -12.10 15.51
N PHE A 925 -28.91 -11.13 16.24
CA PHE A 925 -29.11 -11.18 17.67
C PHE A 925 -30.59 -10.99 17.98
N ASP A 926 -31.08 -11.71 19.00
CA ASP A 926 -32.46 -11.55 19.44
C ASP A 926 -32.64 -10.27 20.28
N TYR A 927 -31.66 -9.98 21.13
CA TYR A 927 -31.70 -8.85 22.07
C TYR A 927 -30.34 -8.17 22.17
N VAL A 928 -30.39 -6.89 22.56
CA VAL A 928 -29.19 -6.11 22.94
C VAL A 928 -29.30 -5.74 24.42
N ALA A 929 -28.22 -5.89 25.17
CA ALA A 929 -28.13 -5.50 26.58
C ALA A 929 -26.98 -4.49 26.76
N ILE A 930 -27.31 -3.27 27.21
CA ILE A 930 -26.39 -2.17 27.40
C ILE A 930 -26.27 -1.82 28.86
N PHE A 931 -25.09 -1.99 29.45
CA PHE A 931 -24.81 -1.80 30.87
C PHE A 931 -24.23 -0.40 31.18
N THR A 932 -24.19 0.51 30.22
CA THR A 932 -23.74 1.89 30.40
C THR A 932 -24.88 2.87 30.15
N GLU A 933 -24.92 3.95 30.93
CA GLU A 933 -25.85 5.07 30.71
C GLU A 933 -25.20 6.23 29.96
N ARG A 934 -23.89 6.11 29.63
CA ARG A 934 -23.17 7.18 28.96
C ARG A 934 -23.50 7.20 27.47
N LYS A 935 -23.44 8.39 26.88
CA LYS A 935 -23.49 8.57 25.42
C LYS A 935 -22.18 8.09 24.82
N GLU A 936 -22.13 6.82 24.48
CA GLU A 936 -20.99 6.15 23.85
C GLU A 936 -21.36 5.70 22.43
N PHE A 937 -20.37 5.39 21.62
CA PHE A 937 -20.59 5.07 20.20
C PHE A 937 -21.51 3.86 20.04
N PHE A 938 -21.25 2.73 20.72
CA PHE A 938 -22.07 1.52 20.56
C PHE A 938 -23.53 1.70 21.01
N PRO A 939 -23.85 2.29 22.17
CA PRO A 939 -25.23 2.58 22.56
C PRO A 939 -26.00 3.42 21.55
N VAL A 940 -25.32 4.39 20.90
CA VAL A 940 -25.95 5.23 19.86
C VAL A 940 -26.18 4.43 18.59
N MET A 941 -25.18 3.70 18.12
CA MET A 941 -25.24 2.85 16.94
C MET A 941 -26.31 1.75 17.09
N SER A 942 -26.43 1.16 18.29
CA SER A 942 -27.37 0.06 18.56
C SER A 942 -28.83 0.44 18.36
N LYS A 943 -29.20 1.73 18.44
CA LYS A 943 -30.57 2.21 18.19
C LYS A 943 -31.01 1.96 16.74
N LYS A 944 -30.08 1.70 15.83
CA LYS A 944 -30.34 1.43 14.40
C LYS A 944 -30.28 -0.06 14.03
N ILE A 945 -30.14 -0.95 15.03
CA ILE A 945 -30.07 -2.40 14.83
C ILE A 945 -31.47 -3.01 14.90
N GLN A 946 -31.75 -4.00 14.05
CA GLN A 946 -32.98 -4.76 14.08
C GLN A 946 -32.86 -5.88 15.12
N VAL A 947 -33.45 -5.68 16.28
CA VAL A 947 -33.56 -6.68 17.38
C VAL A 947 -34.96 -6.63 17.99
N LYS A 948 -35.36 -7.67 18.70
CA LYS A 948 -36.66 -7.72 19.35
C LYS A 948 -36.83 -6.64 20.42
N ARG A 949 -35.73 -6.37 21.19
CA ARG A 949 -35.72 -5.31 22.22
C ARG A 949 -34.30 -4.97 22.62
N ILE A 950 -34.07 -3.71 22.99
CA ILE A 950 -32.82 -3.22 23.63
C ILE A 950 -33.11 -2.99 25.11
N PHE A 951 -32.32 -3.58 26.01
CA PHE A 951 -32.35 -3.39 27.44
C PHE A 951 -31.19 -2.45 27.83
N THR A 952 -31.48 -1.48 28.72
CA THR A 952 -30.50 -0.50 29.21
C THR A 952 -30.49 -0.43 30.72
N GLY A 953 -29.33 -0.18 31.32
CA GLY A 953 -29.16 -0.09 32.76
C GLY A 953 -29.67 -1.35 33.45
N ASP A 954 -30.39 -1.21 34.56
CA ASP A 954 -30.92 -2.33 35.37
C ASP A 954 -32.05 -3.14 34.74
N ASN A 955 -32.60 -2.70 33.60
CA ASN A 955 -33.67 -3.42 32.89
C ASN A 955 -33.19 -4.76 32.30
N TRP A 956 -31.85 -5.05 32.28
CA TRP A 956 -31.34 -6.35 31.88
C TRP A 956 -31.95 -7.53 32.68
N ARG A 957 -32.43 -7.29 33.92
CA ARG A 957 -33.07 -8.32 34.72
C ARG A 957 -34.34 -8.89 34.06
N GLU A 958 -34.97 -8.17 33.14
CA GLU A 958 -36.07 -8.66 32.34
C GLU A 958 -35.66 -9.76 31.35
N ILE A 959 -34.39 -9.81 30.95
CA ILE A 959 -33.83 -10.86 30.06
C ILE A 959 -33.96 -12.23 30.73
N LEU A 960 -33.81 -12.30 32.07
CA LEU A 960 -33.91 -13.56 32.80
C LEU A 960 -35.29 -14.20 32.75
N LYS A 961 -36.33 -13.40 32.39
CA LYS A 961 -37.72 -13.84 32.26
C LYS A 961 -38.05 -14.36 30.84
N LEU A 962 -37.20 -14.08 29.86
CA LEU A 962 -37.34 -14.55 28.48
C LEU A 962 -37.12 -16.05 28.39
#